data_cbe6e94019be70c5bb3fb63d5d2a7fa0
#
_entry.id   cbe6e94019be70c5bb3fb63d5d2a7fa0
#
_cell.length_a   1.000
_cell.length_b   1.000
_cell.length_c   1.000
_cell.angle_alpha   90.00
_cell.angle_beta   90.00
_cell.angle_gamma   90.00
#
_symmetry.space_group_name_H-M   'P 1'
#
loop_
_entity.id
_entity.type
_entity.pdbx_description
1 polymer ?
#
loop_
_entity_poly.entity_id
_entity_poly.type
_entity_poly.pdbx_seq_one_letter_code
_entity_poly.pdbx_strand_id
1 'polypeptide(L)'
;MLANLCDYQQNVALIENSGIQFLDFGLTPQEPLHGGRFVRKTANGPLLRLDYLAASDKFALPARDGSTAEVVKPESAHLLSYSLSVLDGVWLPVPVLRFNPPRTFTTGPDNWARVQIRRLDEPDSAGNTHRVTFAFDTHLSDDDTASLLAPSQYDVRNGSRFALAWRDDEVGDFLDHTWVDGWLRESFSQYLSTHENRTQGDTIRAMKNFEYQAHWLNLLTMLGEQLHVPEIKIVTETLSTSAIQVDLILDVGNTHTCGVIIEDHGEANDGLRQTMELQVRSLSEPQFLNSPLFTSRLEFSQARFGKQHYSVESGREDAFVWPSIVRVGDEARKLATERLGSEGHSGISSPRRYLWDETPSSQAWRFSLLTPKTQREPLATACPLMNLMNDEGEPLWKLPADERLPVFSPQYSRSSLMTQMLCELLAQALVQINSVASRQRMGFSNSPRQLRNLILTLPSAMPGQEREIFRRRMQEAIALVWKALGWHPQDEDFETTQGKRQSRIPVPHIHMEWDEASCGQLVWLYNEAMVHFRGQTEACFKSFARNDRQPEPGEAPGRTLRVASIDIGGGTTDMAITRYSLDDGVGSNVKISPTLLFREGFKVAGDDLLLDIIQRCVLPALQADLQKAGVADASALLGTLFGDSGRMDTQAILRQQTTLQLLMPLGHAILQAWEESDPAXXXXMKWQACTPASGIC
;
A
#
# COMPACT_ATOMS: atom_id res chain seq x y z
N MET A 1 -9.24 0.12 6.27
CA MET A 1 -10.61 -0.05 5.72
C MET A 1 -10.60 -0.99 4.53
N LEU A 2 -11.73 -1.66 4.23
CA LEU A 2 -11.81 -2.50 3.03
C LEU A 2 -11.74 -1.63 1.77
N ALA A 3 -11.06 -2.13 0.74
CA ALA A 3 -11.02 -1.47 -0.57
C ALA A 3 -12.44 -1.38 -1.14
N ASN A 4 -12.77 -0.22 -1.70
CA ASN A 4 -14.05 -0.04 -2.38
C ASN A 4 -14.11 -0.90 -3.64
N LEU A 5 -15.21 -1.60 -3.81
CA LEU A 5 -15.42 -2.40 -5.02
C LEU A 5 -15.80 -1.50 -6.18
N CYS A 6 -15.33 -1.86 -7.36
CA CYS A 6 -15.61 -1.17 -8.60
C CYS A 6 -16.45 -2.09 -9.50
N ASP A 7 -17.47 -1.55 -10.13
CA ASP A 7 -18.23 -2.26 -11.16
C ASP A 7 -17.46 -2.16 -12.47
N TYR A 8 -16.64 -3.17 -12.74
CA TYR A 8 -15.82 -3.18 -13.94
C TYR A 8 -16.67 -3.36 -15.19
N GLN A 9 -16.33 -2.63 -16.23
CA GLN A 9 -16.90 -2.83 -17.56
C GLN A 9 -16.49 -4.21 -18.07
N GLN A 10 -17.23 -4.72 -19.05
CA GLN A 10 -16.93 -6.02 -19.66
C GLN A 10 -15.49 -6.12 -20.17
N ASN A 11 -14.95 -4.99 -20.64
CA ASN A 11 -13.58 -4.89 -21.12
C ASN A 11 -12.87 -3.78 -20.32
N VAL A 12 -11.68 -4.08 -19.80
CA VAL A 12 -10.86 -3.10 -19.10
C VAL A 12 -9.50 -2.97 -19.75
N ALA A 13 -8.92 -1.78 -19.67
CA ALA A 13 -7.57 -1.52 -20.14
C ALA A 13 -6.62 -1.47 -18.95
N LEU A 14 -5.49 -2.18 -19.03
CA LEU A 14 -4.37 -1.98 -18.14
C LEU A 14 -3.33 -1.12 -18.87
N ILE A 15 -2.66 -0.24 -18.15
CA ILE A 15 -1.66 0.65 -18.73
C ILE A 15 -0.30 -0.03 -18.68
N GLU A 16 0.38 -0.10 -19.82
CA GLU A 16 1.74 -0.63 -19.93
C GLU A 16 2.67 0.07 -18.93
N ASN A 17 3.49 -0.70 -18.25
CA ASN A 17 4.51 -0.21 -17.31
C ASN A 17 3.95 0.68 -16.19
N SER A 18 2.73 0.36 -15.72
CA SER A 18 2.11 1.08 -14.60
C SER A 18 2.27 0.35 -13.26
N GLY A 19 3.21 -0.58 -13.19
CA GLY A 19 3.46 -1.38 -12.00
C GLY A 19 2.50 -2.57 -11.89
N ILE A 20 2.29 -3.03 -10.68
CA ILE A 20 1.37 -4.14 -10.41
C ILE A 20 -0.03 -3.56 -10.20
N GLN A 21 -0.96 -3.93 -11.08
CA GLN A 21 -2.33 -3.41 -11.06
C GLN A 21 -3.28 -4.42 -10.42
N PHE A 22 -4.27 -3.91 -9.71
CA PHE A 22 -5.20 -4.74 -8.92
C PHE A 22 -6.63 -4.61 -9.44
N LEU A 23 -7.36 -5.74 -9.48
CA LEU A 23 -8.81 -5.77 -9.67
C LEU A 23 -9.42 -6.46 -8.46
N ASP A 24 -10.36 -5.80 -7.79
CA ASP A 24 -10.98 -6.27 -6.54
C ASP A 24 -12.44 -6.63 -6.76
N PHE A 25 -12.84 -7.77 -6.20
CA PHE A 25 -14.24 -8.27 -6.29
C PHE A 25 -14.71 -8.71 -4.90
N GLY A 26 -16.01 -8.51 -4.66
CA GLY A 26 -16.69 -9.11 -3.53
C GLY A 26 -17.38 -10.41 -3.97
N LEU A 27 -17.44 -11.39 -3.08
CA LEU A 27 -18.00 -12.69 -3.42
C LEU A 27 -18.59 -13.34 -2.16
N THR A 28 -19.75 -13.96 -2.33
CA THR A 28 -20.29 -14.93 -1.37
C THR A 28 -20.32 -16.29 -2.09
N PRO A 29 -19.29 -17.12 -1.91
CA PRO A 29 -19.14 -18.35 -2.69
C PRO A 29 -20.32 -19.29 -2.49
N GLN A 30 -20.79 -19.86 -3.60
CA GLN A 30 -21.86 -20.86 -3.59
C GLN A 30 -21.25 -22.24 -3.83
N GLU A 31 -21.48 -23.15 -2.90
CA GLU A 31 -21.03 -24.54 -3.05
C GLU A 31 -21.78 -25.18 -4.23
N PRO A 32 -21.10 -25.79 -5.21
CA PRO A 32 -21.77 -26.51 -6.27
C PRO A 32 -22.61 -27.68 -5.69
N LEU A 33 -23.73 -27.97 -6.32
CA LEU A 33 -24.74 -28.95 -5.82
C LEU A 33 -24.10 -30.31 -5.46
N HIS A 34 -23.13 -30.74 -6.24
CA HIS A 34 -22.47 -32.03 -6.03
C HIS A 34 -20.99 -31.90 -5.60
N GLY A 35 -20.57 -30.71 -5.27
CA GLY A 35 -19.18 -30.42 -4.97
C GLY A 35 -18.28 -30.59 -6.20
N GLY A 36 -16.97 -30.46 -6.01
CA GLY A 36 -16.00 -30.76 -7.06
C GLY A 36 -15.77 -32.26 -7.20
N ARG A 37 -15.85 -32.79 -8.41
CA ARG A 37 -15.60 -34.18 -8.72
C ARG A 37 -14.48 -34.27 -9.73
N PHE A 38 -13.54 -35.20 -9.51
CA PHE A 38 -12.28 -35.23 -10.26
C PHE A 38 -11.93 -36.62 -10.72
N VAL A 39 -11.19 -36.70 -11.83
CA VAL A 39 -10.62 -37.93 -12.39
C VAL A 39 -9.20 -37.59 -12.87
N ARG A 40 -8.30 -38.55 -12.84
CA ARG A 40 -6.94 -38.35 -13.36
C ARG A 40 -6.93 -38.36 -14.88
N LYS A 41 -6.22 -37.43 -15.46
CA LYS A 41 -6.01 -37.35 -16.92
C LYS A 41 -5.26 -38.58 -17.42
N THR A 42 -4.26 -39.02 -16.64
CA THR A 42 -3.50 -40.25 -16.87
C THR A 42 -3.24 -40.91 -15.51
N ALA A 43 -2.70 -42.12 -15.49
CA ALA A 43 -2.42 -42.85 -14.25
C ALA A 43 -1.58 -42.05 -13.23
N ASN A 44 -0.65 -41.23 -13.73
CA ASN A 44 0.23 -40.40 -12.88
C ASN A 44 0.11 -38.91 -13.23
N GLY A 45 -0.93 -38.56 -13.94
CA GLY A 45 -1.11 -37.20 -14.47
C GLY A 45 -2.02 -36.32 -13.63
N PRO A 46 -2.19 -35.07 -14.07
CA PRO A 46 -3.01 -34.11 -13.35
C PRO A 46 -4.47 -34.49 -13.34
N LEU A 47 -5.20 -33.82 -12.43
CA LEU A 47 -6.66 -34.00 -12.33
C LEU A 47 -7.40 -33.22 -13.41
N LEU A 48 -8.55 -33.77 -13.81
CA LEU A 48 -9.57 -33.06 -14.58
C LEU A 48 -10.81 -32.93 -13.69
N ARG A 49 -11.45 -31.78 -13.71
CA ARG A 49 -12.70 -31.57 -13.01
C ARG A 49 -13.85 -32.07 -13.92
N LEU A 50 -14.76 -32.84 -13.36
CA LEU A 50 -15.87 -33.43 -14.13
C LEU A 50 -17.07 -32.49 -14.10
N ASP A 51 -17.81 -32.46 -15.24
CA ASP A 51 -19.09 -31.77 -15.34
C ASP A 51 -20.20 -32.67 -14.84
N TYR A 52 -21.20 -32.10 -14.17
CA TYR A 52 -22.38 -32.84 -13.73
C TYR A 52 -23.48 -32.74 -14.80
N LEU A 53 -23.96 -33.89 -15.23
CA LEU A 53 -25.04 -34.02 -16.24
C LEU A 53 -26.37 -34.22 -15.52
N ALA A 54 -27.11 -33.14 -15.31
CA ALA A 54 -28.38 -33.17 -14.54
C ALA A 54 -29.41 -34.11 -15.14
N ALA A 55 -29.46 -34.24 -16.49
CA ALA A 55 -30.42 -35.08 -17.18
C ALA A 55 -30.25 -36.57 -16.88
N SER A 56 -29.04 -37.02 -16.51
CA SER A 56 -28.75 -38.45 -16.29
C SER A 56 -28.26 -38.74 -14.89
N ASP A 57 -28.08 -37.72 -14.07
CA ASP A 57 -27.49 -37.81 -12.71
C ASP A 57 -26.11 -38.50 -12.75
N LYS A 58 -25.29 -38.10 -13.70
CA LYS A 58 -23.94 -38.67 -13.91
C LYS A 58 -22.89 -37.57 -14.06
N PHE A 59 -21.63 -37.95 -14.00
CA PHE A 59 -20.48 -37.07 -14.22
C PHE A 59 -19.82 -37.43 -15.55
N ALA A 60 -19.31 -36.42 -16.22
CA ALA A 60 -18.70 -36.62 -17.55
C ALA A 60 -17.45 -35.73 -17.67
N LEU A 61 -16.52 -36.13 -18.53
CA LEU A 61 -15.43 -35.28 -18.94
C LEU A 61 -15.98 -34.03 -19.62
N PRO A 62 -15.36 -32.86 -19.41
CA PRO A 62 -15.80 -31.65 -20.12
C PRO A 62 -15.84 -31.89 -21.63
N ALA A 63 -16.98 -31.63 -22.24
CA ALA A 63 -17.19 -31.90 -23.66
C ALA A 63 -16.66 -30.73 -24.49
N ARG A 64 -15.85 -31.04 -25.50
CA ARG A 64 -15.50 -30.05 -26.51
C ARG A 64 -16.70 -29.79 -27.42
N ASP A 65 -16.75 -28.59 -27.98
CA ASP A 65 -17.87 -28.19 -28.84
C ASP A 65 -18.15 -29.26 -29.92
N GLY A 66 -19.37 -29.74 -29.92
CA GLY A 66 -19.82 -30.74 -30.89
C GLY A 66 -19.50 -32.19 -30.56
N SER A 67 -18.82 -32.46 -29.43
CA SER A 67 -18.51 -33.83 -29.01
C SER A 67 -19.56 -34.34 -28.03
N THR A 68 -19.73 -35.68 -27.97
CA THR A 68 -20.59 -36.33 -26.98
C THR A 68 -19.84 -36.41 -25.65
N ALA A 69 -20.50 -35.98 -24.57
CA ALA A 69 -19.90 -36.02 -23.24
C ALA A 69 -19.61 -37.47 -22.81
N GLU A 70 -18.36 -37.76 -22.49
CA GLU A 70 -17.95 -39.11 -22.05
C GLU A 70 -18.23 -39.26 -20.54
N VAL A 71 -19.16 -40.11 -20.18
CA VAL A 71 -19.54 -40.40 -18.81
C VAL A 71 -18.41 -41.15 -18.10
N VAL A 72 -17.96 -40.62 -16.95
CA VAL A 72 -16.84 -41.19 -16.20
C VAL A 72 -17.20 -41.21 -14.71
N LYS A 73 -16.72 -42.22 -13.98
CA LYS A 73 -16.91 -42.30 -12.53
C LYS A 73 -15.84 -41.45 -11.85
N PRO A 74 -16.24 -40.54 -10.93
CA PRO A 74 -15.27 -39.74 -10.19
C PRO A 74 -14.32 -40.61 -9.34
N GLU A 75 -13.04 -40.26 -9.31
CA GLU A 75 -12.02 -40.89 -8.44
C GLU A 75 -11.95 -40.17 -7.09
N SER A 76 -12.23 -38.87 -7.06
CA SER A 76 -12.16 -38.08 -5.82
C SER A 76 -13.22 -36.98 -5.84
N ALA A 77 -13.49 -36.47 -4.65
CA ALA A 77 -14.45 -35.38 -4.44
C ALA A 77 -13.92 -34.42 -3.39
N HIS A 78 -14.01 -33.13 -3.68
CA HIS A 78 -13.54 -32.08 -2.76
C HIS A 78 -14.54 -30.92 -2.80
N LEU A 79 -14.95 -30.47 -1.60
CA LEU A 79 -15.89 -29.36 -1.46
C LEU A 79 -15.17 -28.04 -1.70
N LEU A 80 -15.87 -27.09 -2.31
CA LEU A 80 -15.37 -25.73 -2.52
C LEU A 80 -15.09 -25.03 -1.17
N SER A 81 -15.98 -25.23 -0.18
CA SER A 81 -15.80 -24.62 1.14
C SER A 81 -14.49 -25.04 1.81
N TYR A 82 -14.08 -26.31 1.62
CA TYR A 82 -12.78 -26.77 2.13
C TYR A 82 -11.63 -26.18 1.32
N SER A 83 -11.77 -26.11 -0.01
CA SER A 83 -10.75 -25.49 -0.87
C SER A 83 -10.51 -24.02 -0.49
N LEU A 84 -11.58 -23.29 -0.17
CA LEU A 84 -11.49 -21.90 0.30
C LEU A 84 -10.74 -21.80 1.63
N SER A 85 -10.92 -22.77 2.54
CA SER A 85 -10.18 -22.83 3.79
C SER A 85 -8.68 -23.09 3.56
N VAL A 86 -8.39 -24.04 2.68
CA VAL A 86 -7.00 -24.45 2.40
C VAL A 86 -6.21 -23.32 1.79
N LEU A 87 -6.82 -22.55 0.89
CA LEU A 87 -6.10 -21.53 0.11
C LEU A 87 -6.46 -20.09 0.52
N ASP A 88 -7.06 -19.90 1.71
CA ASP A 88 -7.40 -18.57 2.22
C ASP A 88 -6.16 -17.71 2.38
N GLY A 89 -6.16 -16.54 1.74
CA GLY A 89 -5.06 -15.59 1.84
C GLY A 89 -3.79 -16.00 1.11
N VAL A 90 -3.84 -17.03 0.27
CA VAL A 90 -2.69 -17.51 -0.49
C VAL A 90 -2.72 -16.90 -1.89
N TRP A 91 -1.60 -16.32 -2.33
CA TRP A 91 -1.45 -15.88 -3.72
C TRP A 91 -1.24 -17.10 -4.61
N LEU A 92 -2.05 -17.19 -5.68
CA LEU A 92 -2.04 -18.31 -6.61
C LEU A 92 -1.81 -17.82 -8.02
N PRO A 93 -1.03 -18.53 -8.83
CA PRO A 93 -0.94 -18.22 -10.27
C PRO A 93 -2.27 -18.57 -10.94
N VAL A 94 -2.69 -17.74 -11.90
CA VAL A 94 -3.94 -18.00 -12.66
C VAL A 94 -3.70 -17.78 -14.14
N PRO A 95 -4.34 -18.60 -15.00
CA PRO A 95 -4.18 -18.49 -16.45
C PRO A 95 -5.09 -17.40 -17.01
N VAL A 96 -4.56 -16.20 -17.19
CA VAL A 96 -5.22 -15.12 -17.92
C VAL A 96 -4.53 -15.06 -19.28
N LEU A 97 -5.09 -15.76 -20.24
CA LEU A 97 -4.46 -16.13 -21.49
C LEU A 97 -5.00 -15.29 -22.65
N ARG A 98 -4.22 -15.21 -23.75
CA ARG A 98 -4.69 -14.61 -25.00
C ARG A 98 -5.90 -15.40 -25.52
N PHE A 99 -6.91 -14.69 -26.02
CA PHE A 99 -8.05 -15.36 -26.59
C PHE A 99 -8.63 -14.57 -27.77
N ASN A 100 -9.32 -15.31 -28.64
CA ASN A 100 -10.09 -14.76 -29.74
C ASN A 100 -11.58 -14.96 -29.45
N PRO A 101 -12.39 -13.90 -29.55
CA PRO A 101 -13.84 -14.09 -29.38
C PRO A 101 -14.39 -15.12 -30.38
N PRO A 102 -15.40 -15.92 -30.04
CA PRO A 102 -16.15 -15.82 -28.76
C PRO A 102 -15.44 -16.41 -27.53
N ARG A 103 -14.60 -17.44 -27.68
CA ARG A 103 -13.88 -18.01 -26.54
C ARG A 103 -12.84 -19.06 -26.98
N THR A 104 -11.91 -18.66 -27.84
CA THR A 104 -10.83 -19.56 -28.29
C THR A 104 -9.51 -19.07 -27.71
N PHE A 105 -8.94 -19.83 -26.78
CA PHE A 105 -7.70 -19.48 -26.11
C PHE A 105 -6.49 -19.93 -26.93
N THR A 106 -5.42 -19.14 -26.84
CA THR A 106 -4.11 -19.46 -27.40
C THR A 106 -3.11 -19.60 -26.24
N THR A 107 -1.91 -20.11 -26.53
CA THR A 107 -0.87 -20.28 -25.51
C THR A 107 -0.39 -18.95 -24.93
N GLY A 108 -0.18 -18.94 -23.62
CA GLY A 108 0.39 -17.80 -22.87
C GLY A 108 -0.42 -16.52 -22.89
N PRO A 109 0.03 -15.51 -22.18
CA PRO A 109 1.17 -15.48 -21.25
C PRO A 109 0.83 -16.18 -19.92
N ASP A 110 1.77 -16.93 -19.38
CA ASP A 110 1.51 -17.83 -18.26
C ASP A 110 1.86 -17.26 -16.89
N ASN A 111 2.68 -16.21 -16.79
CA ASN A 111 3.19 -15.73 -15.51
C ASN A 111 3.10 -14.19 -15.40
N TRP A 112 1.86 -13.65 -15.53
CA TRP A 112 1.65 -12.20 -15.36
C TRP A 112 0.42 -11.89 -14.51
N ALA A 113 -0.35 -12.91 -14.11
CA ALA A 113 -1.57 -12.72 -13.31
C ALA A 113 -1.55 -13.63 -12.09
N ARG A 114 -1.97 -13.10 -10.97
CA ARG A 114 -2.09 -13.80 -9.69
C ARG A 114 -3.41 -13.46 -9.05
N VAL A 115 -3.91 -14.35 -8.19
CA VAL A 115 -5.16 -14.09 -7.45
C VAL A 115 -4.97 -14.47 -5.99
N GLN A 116 -5.60 -13.69 -5.10
CA GLN A 116 -5.73 -14.03 -3.70
C GLN A 116 -7.20 -13.96 -3.34
N ILE A 117 -7.70 -14.99 -2.64
CA ILE A 117 -9.06 -15.03 -2.12
C ILE A 117 -8.95 -14.99 -0.60
N ARG A 118 -9.66 -14.05 0.02
CA ARG A 118 -9.58 -13.87 1.47
C ARG A 118 -10.98 -13.86 2.08
N ARG A 119 -11.19 -14.72 3.08
CA ARG A 119 -12.41 -14.70 3.88
C ARG A 119 -12.39 -13.44 4.77
N LEU A 120 -13.52 -12.76 4.86
CA LEU A 120 -13.69 -11.61 5.73
C LEU A 120 -14.16 -12.06 7.11
N ASP A 121 -13.72 -11.38 8.16
CA ASP A 121 -14.17 -11.64 9.53
C ASP A 121 -15.66 -11.36 9.67
N GLU A 122 -16.13 -10.29 9.00
CA GLU A 122 -17.55 -9.94 8.90
C GLU A 122 -17.88 -9.60 7.45
N PRO A 123 -19.10 -9.93 6.99
CA PRO A 123 -19.50 -9.57 5.63
C PRO A 123 -19.36 -8.06 5.39
N ASP A 124 -19.01 -7.68 4.17
CA ASP A 124 -18.91 -6.27 3.79
C ASP A 124 -20.30 -5.64 3.66
N SER A 125 -20.35 -4.35 3.34
CA SER A 125 -21.62 -3.59 3.25
C SER A 125 -22.56 -4.11 2.17
N ALA A 126 -22.06 -4.89 1.20
CA ALA A 126 -22.88 -5.52 0.16
C ALA A 126 -23.24 -6.97 0.50
N GLY A 127 -22.80 -7.47 1.66
CA GLY A 127 -23.07 -8.83 2.12
C GLY A 127 -22.08 -9.88 1.63
N ASN A 128 -20.99 -9.48 0.98
CA ASN A 128 -19.96 -10.42 0.53
C ASN A 128 -19.17 -10.97 1.72
N THR A 129 -18.94 -12.27 1.73
CA THR A 129 -18.16 -12.94 2.78
C THR A 129 -16.70 -13.10 2.44
N HIS A 130 -16.33 -12.88 1.19
CA HIS A 130 -14.96 -13.02 0.70
C HIS A 130 -14.55 -11.85 -0.19
N ARG A 131 -13.27 -11.55 -0.21
CA ARG A 131 -12.66 -10.64 -1.18
C ARG A 131 -11.74 -11.43 -2.10
N VAL A 132 -11.82 -11.11 -3.38
CA VAL A 132 -10.97 -11.68 -4.43
C VAL A 132 -10.18 -10.52 -5.01
N THR A 133 -8.85 -10.61 -4.97
CA THR A 133 -7.96 -9.60 -5.52
C THR A 133 -7.09 -10.24 -6.59
N PHE A 134 -7.24 -9.80 -7.84
CA PHE A 134 -6.31 -10.14 -8.91
C PHE A 134 -5.19 -9.11 -8.93
N ALA A 135 -3.97 -9.57 -9.14
CA ALA A 135 -2.79 -8.72 -9.36
C ALA A 135 -2.23 -9.03 -10.75
N PHE A 136 -1.97 -7.99 -11.53
CA PHE A 136 -1.44 -8.09 -12.88
C PHE A 136 -0.12 -7.35 -12.97
N ASP A 137 0.92 -8.00 -13.44
CA ASP A 137 2.20 -7.37 -13.71
C ASP A 137 2.15 -6.75 -15.11
N THR A 138 2.13 -5.42 -15.16
CA THR A 138 2.01 -4.67 -16.42
C THR A 138 3.35 -4.41 -17.10
N HIS A 139 4.45 -4.95 -16.56
CA HIS A 139 5.76 -4.88 -17.20
C HIS A 139 5.80 -5.88 -18.35
N LEU A 140 5.93 -5.37 -19.57
CA LEU A 140 5.89 -6.18 -20.78
C LEU A 140 7.24 -6.83 -21.08
N SER A 141 7.20 -7.96 -21.77
CA SER A 141 8.40 -8.56 -22.34
C SER A 141 8.95 -7.66 -23.45
N ASP A 142 10.25 -7.47 -23.47
CA ASP A 142 10.94 -6.71 -24.52
C ASP A 142 10.92 -7.45 -25.87
N ASP A 143 10.49 -8.70 -25.87
CA ASP A 143 10.37 -9.50 -27.11
C ASP A 143 9.23 -8.94 -27.96
N ASP A 144 9.50 -8.70 -29.24
CA ASP A 144 8.52 -8.24 -30.21
C ASP A 144 7.54 -9.34 -30.65
N THR A 145 7.80 -10.58 -30.27
CA THR A 145 6.91 -11.70 -30.56
C THR A 145 5.93 -11.94 -29.42
N ALA A 146 4.96 -12.83 -29.65
CA ALA A 146 4.00 -13.21 -28.60
C ALA A 146 4.72 -14.04 -27.52
N SER A 147 5.03 -13.42 -26.40
CA SER A 147 5.71 -14.08 -25.28
C SER A 147 4.80 -15.12 -24.62
N LEU A 148 5.39 -16.19 -24.11
CA LEU A 148 4.67 -17.22 -23.35
C LEU A 148 4.55 -16.89 -21.87
N LEU A 149 5.39 -16.00 -21.32
CA LEU A 149 5.42 -15.74 -19.88
C LEU A 149 4.75 -14.45 -19.49
N ALA A 150 4.86 -13.40 -20.33
CA ALA A 150 4.29 -12.08 -20.08
C ALA A 150 3.72 -11.53 -21.38
N PRO A 151 2.75 -10.59 -21.30
CA PRO A 151 2.39 -9.83 -22.50
C PRO A 151 3.61 -9.09 -23.04
N SER A 152 3.60 -8.77 -24.32
CA SER A 152 4.72 -8.18 -25.03
C SER A 152 4.26 -6.96 -25.85
N GLN A 153 5.23 -6.28 -26.47
CA GLN A 153 4.91 -5.19 -27.39
C GLN A 153 4.10 -5.67 -28.61
N TYR A 154 4.24 -6.94 -28.98
CA TYR A 154 3.39 -7.56 -30.00
C TYR A 154 1.90 -7.47 -29.58
N ASP A 155 1.59 -7.78 -28.32
CA ASP A 155 0.21 -7.77 -27.83
C ASP A 155 -0.39 -6.36 -27.86
N VAL A 156 0.41 -5.34 -27.47
CA VAL A 156 -0.05 -3.95 -27.51
C VAL A 156 -0.37 -3.52 -28.94
N ARG A 157 0.56 -3.79 -29.87
CA ARG A 157 0.40 -3.38 -31.29
C ARG A 157 -0.75 -4.08 -31.98
N ASN A 158 -1.00 -5.35 -31.62
CA ASN A 158 -2.06 -6.13 -32.25
C ASN A 158 -3.40 -6.06 -31.51
N GLY A 159 -3.45 -5.33 -30.39
CA GLY A 159 -4.66 -5.20 -29.60
C GLY A 159 -5.12 -6.54 -29.02
N SER A 160 -4.16 -7.37 -28.60
CA SER A 160 -4.46 -8.69 -28.03
C SER A 160 -5.39 -8.56 -26.83
N ARG A 161 -6.30 -9.50 -26.69
CA ARG A 161 -7.25 -9.57 -25.58
C ARG A 161 -6.89 -10.77 -24.70
N PHE A 162 -7.07 -10.59 -23.39
CA PHE A 162 -6.77 -11.60 -22.39
C PHE A 162 -8.00 -11.86 -21.54
N ALA A 163 -8.21 -13.10 -21.15
CA ALA A 163 -9.33 -13.46 -20.28
C ALA A 163 -8.93 -14.62 -19.38
N LEU A 164 -9.65 -14.75 -18.27
CA LEU A 164 -9.47 -15.87 -17.35
C LEU A 164 -9.92 -17.17 -18.03
N ALA A 165 -8.99 -18.10 -18.21
CA ALA A 165 -9.24 -19.46 -18.66
C ALA A 165 -9.55 -20.31 -17.42
N TRP A 166 -10.70 -21.01 -17.40
CA TRP A 166 -11.10 -21.75 -16.21
C TRP A 166 -11.69 -23.12 -16.50
N ARG A 167 -12.08 -23.39 -17.74
CA ARG A 167 -12.53 -24.73 -18.15
C ARG A 167 -11.31 -25.60 -18.45
N ASP A 168 -11.45 -26.90 -18.26
CA ASP A 168 -10.34 -27.83 -18.44
C ASP A 168 -9.70 -27.72 -19.84
N ASP A 169 -10.52 -27.56 -20.87
CA ASP A 169 -10.04 -27.43 -22.24
C ASP A 169 -9.38 -26.08 -22.53
N GLU A 170 -9.67 -25.07 -21.73
CA GLU A 170 -9.10 -23.71 -21.85
C GLU A 170 -7.79 -23.55 -21.10
N VAL A 171 -7.66 -24.23 -19.94
CA VAL A 171 -6.47 -24.12 -19.08
C VAL A 171 -5.25 -24.68 -19.81
N GLY A 172 -5.47 -25.69 -20.65
CA GLY A 172 -4.41 -26.26 -21.48
C GLY A 172 -3.32 -26.89 -20.63
N ASP A 173 -2.08 -26.52 -20.90
CA ASP A 173 -0.90 -27.08 -20.27
C ASP A 173 -0.48 -26.30 -19.01
N PHE A 174 -1.29 -25.34 -18.53
CA PHE A 174 -0.92 -24.47 -17.41
C PHE A 174 -0.56 -25.28 -16.15
N LEU A 175 -1.37 -26.31 -15.83
CA LEU A 175 -1.11 -27.19 -14.68
C LEU A 175 0.12 -28.09 -14.87
N ASP A 176 0.55 -28.28 -16.12
CA ASP A 176 1.71 -29.13 -16.41
C ASP A 176 3.04 -28.36 -16.24
N HIS A 177 3.00 -27.02 -16.07
CA HIS A 177 4.21 -26.25 -15.75
C HIS A 177 4.73 -26.67 -14.38
N THR A 178 6.00 -27.01 -14.31
CA THR A 178 6.65 -27.46 -13.08
C THR A 178 6.57 -26.39 -11.98
N TRP A 179 6.70 -25.11 -12.36
CA TRP A 179 6.63 -24.02 -11.38
C TRP A 179 5.22 -23.84 -10.84
N VAL A 180 4.16 -24.09 -11.63
CA VAL A 180 2.77 -24.04 -11.16
C VAL A 180 2.51 -25.21 -10.21
N ASP A 181 2.83 -26.42 -10.63
CA ASP A 181 2.65 -27.63 -9.79
C ASP A 181 3.40 -27.50 -8.47
N GLY A 182 4.63 -27.04 -8.51
CA GLY A 182 5.46 -26.82 -7.31
C GLY A 182 4.81 -25.83 -6.36
N TRP A 183 4.33 -24.69 -6.88
CA TRP A 183 3.68 -23.66 -6.09
C TRP A 183 2.44 -24.19 -5.36
N LEU A 184 1.57 -24.87 -6.10
CA LEU A 184 0.32 -25.41 -5.52
C LEU A 184 0.63 -26.47 -4.48
N ARG A 185 1.57 -27.35 -4.77
CA ARG A 185 2.02 -28.42 -3.87
C ARG A 185 2.58 -27.84 -2.56
N GLU A 186 3.44 -26.83 -2.66
CA GLU A 186 4.04 -26.19 -1.48
C GLU A 186 2.98 -25.48 -0.64
N SER A 187 2.06 -24.75 -1.27
CA SER A 187 1.00 -24.04 -0.56
C SER A 187 0.11 -25.01 0.23
N PHE A 188 -0.26 -26.12 -0.37
CA PHE A 188 -1.07 -27.15 0.30
C PHE A 188 -0.30 -27.82 1.43
N SER A 189 0.96 -28.15 1.20
CA SER A 189 1.82 -28.76 2.23
C SER A 189 1.96 -27.84 3.44
N GLN A 190 2.13 -26.54 3.20
CA GLN A 190 2.21 -25.54 4.27
C GLN A 190 0.92 -25.49 5.09
N TYR A 191 -0.24 -25.50 4.41
CA TYR A 191 -1.54 -25.53 5.11
C TYR A 191 -1.63 -26.77 6.01
N LEU A 192 -1.32 -27.95 5.46
CA LEU A 192 -1.41 -29.20 6.23
C LEU A 192 -0.52 -29.20 7.47
N SER A 193 0.67 -28.60 7.36
CA SER A 193 1.62 -28.57 8.48
C SER A 193 1.20 -27.60 9.59
N THR A 194 0.38 -26.58 9.27
CA THR A 194 0.01 -25.53 10.23
C THR A 194 -1.41 -25.69 10.79
N HIS A 195 -2.33 -26.30 10.05
CA HIS A 195 -3.75 -26.30 10.40
C HIS A 195 -4.35 -27.67 10.66
N GLU A 196 -3.68 -28.75 10.30
CA GLU A 196 -4.25 -30.09 10.44
C GLU A 196 -3.26 -31.04 11.12
N ASN A 197 -3.78 -31.84 12.06
CA ASN A 197 -3.00 -32.89 12.72
C ASN A 197 -3.02 -34.17 11.85
N ARG A 198 -2.47 -34.05 10.64
CA ARG A 198 -2.34 -35.18 9.73
C ARG A 198 -1.00 -35.90 9.96
N THR A 199 -1.00 -37.21 9.79
CA THR A 199 0.25 -37.97 9.79
C THR A 199 1.02 -37.67 8.50
N GLN A 200 2.33 -37.94 8.55
CA GLN A 200 3.17 -37.81 7.37
C GLN A 200 2.66 -38.69 6.23
N GLY A 201 2.13 -39.89 6.58
CA GLY A 201 1.56 -40.80 5.60
C GLY A 201 0.33 -40.23 4.90
N ASP A 202 -0.54 -39.55 5.65
CA ASP A 202 -1.73 -38.91 5.08
C ASP A 202 -1.35 -37.76 4.12
N THR A 203 -0.34 -36.98 4.51
CA THR A 203 0.17 -35.89 3.67
C THR A 203 0.73 -36.43 2.35
N ILE A 204 1.54 -37.50 2.42
CA ILE A 204 2.11 -38.15 1.23
C ILE A 204 0.98 -38.69 0.34
N ARG A 205 -0.06 -39.30 0.94
CA ARG A 205 -1.21 -39.80 0.19
C ARG A 205 -1.96 -38.67 -0.55
N ALA A 206 -2.23 -37.57 0.16
CA ALA A 206 -2.91 -36.40 -0.42
C ALA A 206 -2.11 -35.84 -1.61
N MET A 207 -0.78 -35.76 -1.49
CA MET A 207 0.09 -35.29 -2.56
C MET A 207 0.06 -36.25 -3.77
N LYS A 208 0.09 -37.56 -3.53
CA LYS A 208 0.02 -38.57 -4.61
C LYS A 208 -1.32 -38.56 -5.32
N ASN A 209 -2.40 -38.13 -4.65
CA ASN A 209 -3.74 -38.04 -5.21
C ASN A 209 -4.03 -36.68 -5.85
N PHE A 210 -3.02 -35.79 -5.93
CA PHE A 210 -3.13 -34.46 -6.52
C PHE A 210 -4.22 -33.60 -5.86
N GLU A 211 -4.42 -33.77 -4.54
CA GLU A 211 -5.46 -33.04 -3.80
C GLU A 211 -5.26 -31.52 -3.90
N TYR A 212 -3.98 -31.05 -3.93
CA TYR A 212 -3.65 -29.65 -4.08
C TYR A 212 -4.17 -29.06 -5.43
N GLN A 213 -4.15 -29.87 -6.49
CA GLN A 213 -4.71 -29.46 -7.80
C GLN A 213 -6.24 -29.37 -7.74
N ALA A 214 -6.88 -30.31 -7.02
CA ALA A 214 -8.34 -30.27 -6.88
C ALA A 214 -8.80 -28.97 -6.21
N HIS A 215 -8.10 -28.52 -5.18
CA HIS A 215 -8.42 -27.27 -4.49
C HIS A 215 -8.26 -26.07 -5.44
N TRP A 216 -7.16 -26.02 -6.19
CA TRP A 216 -6.95 -24.94 -7.17
C TRP A 216 -8.03 -24.95 -8.26
N LEU A 217 -8.35 -26.11 -8.80
CA LEU A 217 -9.38 -26.24 -9.85
C LEU A 217 -10.77 -25.83 -9.33
N ASN A 218 -11.09 -26.17 -8.06
CA ASN A 218 -12.33 -25.70 -7.43
C ASN A 218 -12.39 -24.17 -7.38
N LEU A 219 -11.30 -23.51 -6.96
CA LEU A 219 -11.25 -22.05 -6.90
C LEU A 219 -11.32 -21.44 -8.31
N LEU A 220 -10.58 -22.01 -9.26
CA LEU A 220 -10.57 -21.50 -10.63
C LEU A 220 -11.98 -21.57 -11.26
N THR A 221 -12.67 -22.69 -11.07
CA THR A 221 -14.06 -22.85 -11.55
C THR A 221 -15.00 -21.84 -10.88
N MET A 222 -14.87 -21.66 -9.57
CA MET A 222 -15.67 -20.67 -8.84
C MET A 222 -15.44 -19.26 -9.40
N LEU A 223 -14.16 -18.89 -9.64
CA LEU A 223 -13.84 -17.58 -10.21
C LEU A 223 -14.48 -17.40 -11.60
N GLY A 224 -14.46 -18.44 -12.41
CA GLY A 224 -15.03 -18.38 -13.76
C GLY A 224 -16.55 -18.38 -13.80
N GLU A 225 -17.21 -19.10 -12.88
CA GLU A 225 -18.67 -19.24 -12.86
C GLU A 225 -19.37 -18.16 -12.03
N GLN A 226 -18.74 -17.72 -10.93
CA GLN A 226 -19.42 -16.87 -9.94
C GLN A 226 -18.94 -15.44 -9.93
N LEU A 227 -17.81 -15.12 -10.60
CA LEU A 227 -17.34 -13.75 -10.77
C LEU A 227 -17.41 -13.33 -12.23
N HIS A 228 -17.63 -12.05 -12.43
CA HIS A 228 -17.59 -11.44 -13.76
C HIS A 228 -16.21 -10.80 -13.98
N VAL A 229 -15.22 -11.64 -14.22
CA VAL A 229 -13.85 -11.15 -14.45
C VAL A 229 -13.80 -10.53 -15.87
N PRO A 230 -13.44 -9.25 -16.00
CA PRO A 230 -13.48 -8.59 -17.32
C PRO A 230 -12.40 -9.12 -18.25
N GLU A 231 -12.63 -8.95 -19.55
CA GLU A 231 -11.58 -9.12 -20.55
C GLU A 231 -10.58 -7.98 -20.42
N ILE A 232 -9.31 -8.25 -20.63
CA ILE A 232 -8.24 -7.30 -20.42
C ILE A 232 -7.52 -7.04 -21.73
N LYS A 233 -7.20 -5.78 -21.99
CA LYS A 233 -6.25 -5.39 -23.02
C LYS A 233 -5.20 -4.48 -22.38
N ILE A 234 -4.01 -4.41 -22.98
CA ILE A 234 -2.97 -3.52 -22.51
C ILE A 234 -2.86 -2.37 -23.50
N VAL A 235 -2.82 -1.15 -22.96
CA VAL A 235 -2.74 0.07 -23.76
C VAL A 235 -1.51 0.88 -23.37
N THR A 236 -1.02 1.66 -24.35
CA THR A 236 0.13 2.54 -24.19
C THR A 236 -0.22 3.93 -24.69
N GLU A 237 0.63 4.90 -24.40
CA GLU A 237 0.49 6.24 -24.95
C GLU A 237 0.69 6.21 -26.46
N THR A 238 -0.21 6.85 -27.19
CA THR A 238 -0.13 6.96 -28.65
C THR A 238 -0.24 8.43 -29.05
N LEU A 239 0.00 8.70 -30.33
CA LEU A 239 -0.15 10.05 -30.87
C LEU A 239 -1.59 10.58 -30.73
N SER A 240 -2.55 9.66 -30.69
CA SER A 240 -3.98 10.01 -30.56
C SER A 240 -4.49 9.98 -29.12
N THR A 241 -3.74 9.40 -28.20
CA THR A 241 -4.14 9.25 -26.80
C THR A 241 -2.95 9.64 -25.91
N SER A 242 -2.78 10.95 -25.71
CA SER A 242 -1.73 11.46 -24.85
C SER A 242 -2.03 11.17 -23.38
N ALA A 243 -0.98 11.08 -22.59
CA ALA A 243 -1.11 10.83 -21.15
C ALA A 243 -1.73 12.06 -20.45
N ILE A 244 -2.64 11.78 -19.53
CA ILE A 244 -3.20 12.81 -18.64
C ILE A 244 -2.14 13.11 -17.58
N GLN A 245 -1.82 14.39 -17.42
CA GLN A 245 -0.83 14.84 -16.45
C GLN A 245 -1.41 14.85 -15.05
N VAL A 246 -0.63 14.37 -14.08
CA VAL A 246 -1.07 14.21 -12.70
C VAL A 246 -0.10 14.94 -11.77
N ASP A 247 -0.66 15.68 -10.82
CA ASP A 247 0.10 16.29 -9.73
C ASP A 247 -0.23 15.54 -8.43
N LEU A 248 0.81 15.14 -7.69
CA LEU A 248 0.68 14.48 -6.39
C LEU A 248 1.14 15.45 -5.31
N ILE A 249 0.22 15.77 -4.41
CA ILE A 249 0.51 16.58 -3.22
C ILE A 249 0.67 15.62 -2.05
N LEU A 250 1.78 15.75 -1.31
CA LEU A 250 2.04 14.91 -0.13
C LEU A 250 2.31 15.81 1.07
N ASP A 251 1.57 15.54 2.13
CA ASP A 251 1.85 16.06 3.47
C ASP A 251 2.41 14.89 4.29
N VAL A 252 3.73 14.89 4.50
CA VAL A 252 4.39 13.84 5.28
C VAL A 252 4.69 14.41 6.67
N GLY A 253 3.68 14.35 7.54
CA GLY A 253 3.82 14.84 8.90
C GLY A 253 4.61 13.88 9.80
N ASN A 254 4.87 14.31 11.04
CA ASN A 254 5.53 13.45 12.01
C ASN A 254 4.62 12.34 12.53
N THR A 255 3.35 12.64 12.76
CA THR A 255 2.37 11.66 13.28
C THR A 255 1.59 11.01 12.15
N HIS A 256 1.10 11.81 11.21
CA HIS A 256 0.26 11.31 10.11
C HIS A 256 0.77 11.82 8.77
N THR A 257 0.49 11.04 7.75
CA THR A 257 0.78 11.34 6.35
C THR A 257 -0.53 11.27 5.56
N CYS A 258 -0.67 12.15 4.57
CA CYS A 258 -1.78 12.08 3.61
C CYS A 258 -1.30 12.57 2.25
N GLY A 259 -2.11 12.29 1.23
CA GLY A 259 -1.83 12.76 -0.12
C GLY A 259 -3.08 13.02 -0.91
N VAL A 260 -2.95 13.92 -1.89
CA VAL A 260 -4.01 14.25 -2.83
C VAL A 260 -3.45 14.17 -4.24
N ILE A 261 -4.20 13.53 -5.12
CA ILE A 261 -3.87 13.35 -6.54
C ILE A 261 -4.81 14.26 -7.34
N ILE A 262 -4.26 15.06 -8.25
CA ILE A 262 -5.01 15.98 -9.09
C ILE A 262 -4.71 15.66 -10.55
N GLU A 263 -5.75 15.40 -11.36
CA GLU A 263 -5.60 15.17 -12.80
C GLU A 263 -5.85 16.45 -13.58
N ASP A 264 -5.03 16.71 -14.60
CA ASP A 264 -5.16 17.85 -15.49
C ASP A 264 -5.83 17.42 -16.81
N HIS A 265 -7.11 17.70 -16.93
CA HIS A 265 -7.89 17.35 -18.11
C HIS A 265 -7.94 18.49 -19.14
N GLY A 266 -7.08 19.48 -19.03
CA GLY A 266 -7.02 20.62 -19.95
C GLY A 266 -8.25 21.50 -19.88
N GLU A 267 -8.88 21.77 -21.04
CA GLU A 267 -10.05 22.65 -21.12
C GLU A 267 -11.28 22.09 -20.39
N ALA A 268 -11.31 20.78 -20.16
CA ALA A 268 -12.39 20.14 -19.41
C ALA A 268 -12.17 20.16 -17.91
N ASN A 269 -11.26 21.01 -17.42
CA ASN A 269 -10.84 21.02 -16.02
C ASN A 269 -11.94 21.64 -15.15
N ASP A 270 -12.59 20.80 -14.36
CA ASP A 270 -13.67 21.18 -13.45
C ASP A 270 -13.17 21.40 -12.01
N GLY A 271 -11.89 21.63 -11.83
CA GLY A 271 -11.30 21.95 -10.53
C GLY A 271 -11.31 20.76 -9.58
N LEU A 272 -11.96 20.93 -8.43
CA LEU A 272 -11.92 19.92 -7.35
C LEU A 272 -12.55 18.57 -7.72
N ARG A 273 -13.35 18.52 -8.80
CA ARG A 273 -13.94 17.26 -9.26
C ARG A 273 -12.91 16.27 -9.79
N GLN A 274 -11.72 16.75 -10.13
CA GLN A 274 -10.65 15.95 -10.70
C GLN A 274 -9.59 15.61 -9.64
N THR A 275 -10.00 15.55 -8.38
CA THR A 275 -9.13 15.21 -7.28
C THR A 275 -9.52 13.87 -6.65
N MET A 276 -8.53 13.18 -6.09
CA MET A 276 -8.77 11.98 -5.28
C MET A 276 -7.71 11.89 -4.19
N GLU A 277 -8.07 11.24 -3.10
CA GLU A 277 -7.15 11.00 -2.00
C GLU A 277 -6.16 9.89 -2.37
N LEU A 278 -4.93 10.02 -1.93
CA LEU A 278 -3.95 8.95 -2.04
C LEU A 278 -4.40 7.78 -1.17
N GLN A 279 -4.54 6.62 -1.78
CA GLN A 279 -4.94 5.39 -1.10
C GLN A 279 -3.75 4.44 -1.08
N VAL A 280 -3.31 4.08 0.11
CA VAL A 280 -2.18 3.16 0.29
C VAL A 280 -2.72 1.78 0.58
N ARG A 281 -2.47 0.84 -0.33
CA ARG A 281 -2.93 -0.55 -0.18
C ARG A 281 -1.99 -1.31 0.75
N SER A 282 -2.57 -2.08 1.67
CA SER A 282 -1.81 -3.06 2.44
C SER A 282 -1.40 -4.20 1.49
N LEU A 283 -0.11 -4.47 1.39
CA LEU A 283 0.37 -5.52 0.47
C LEU A 283 0.43 -6.89 1.15
N SER A 284 0.41 -6.93 2.48
CA SER A 284 0.28 -8.18 3.22
C SER A 284 -1.18 -8.65 3.29
N GLU A 285 -2.12 -7.70 3.21
CA GLU A 285 -3.56 -7.99 3.19
C GLU A 285 -4.22 -7.10 2.14
N PRO A 286 -4.12 -7.47 0.85
CA PRO A 286 -4.45 -6.55 -0.24
C PRO A 286 -5.91 -6.14 -0.32
N GLN A 287 -6.81 -6.79 0.43
CA GLN A 287 -8.19 -6.36 0.53
C GLN A 287 -8.38 -5.08 1.35
N PHE A 288 -7.32 -4.61 2.05
CA PHE A 288 -7.39 -3.42 2.89
C PHE A 288 -6.62 -2.25 2.31
N LEU A 289 -7.20 -1.06 2.47
CA LEU A 289 -6.54 0.23 2.24
C LEU A 289 -6.35 0.92 3.58
N ASN A 290 -5.29 1.69 3.72
CA ASN A 290 -5.12 2.62 4.84
C ASN A 290 -6.23 3.68 4.79
N SER A 291 -6.50 4.33 5.92
CA SER A 291 -7.30 5.55 5.92
C SER A 291 -6.56 6.63 5.11
N PRO A 292 -7.27 7.62 4.55
CA PRO A 292 -6.58 8.68 3.80
C PRO A 292 -5.59 9.48 4.64
N LEU A 293 -5.78 9.50 5.96
CA LEU A 293 -4.85 10.09 6.91
C LEU A 293 -4.27 8.93 7.75
N PHE A 294 -3.07 8.46 7.38
CA PHE A 294 -2.48 7.28 7.98
C PHE A 294 -1.23 7.62 8.79
N THR A 295 -0.86 6.75 9.71
CA THR A 295 0.29 6.99 10.61
C THR A 295 1.60 7.09 9.83
N SER A 296 2.45 8.05 10.22
CA SER A 296 3.79 8.25 9.65
C SER A 296 4.76 7.25 10.27
N ARG A 297 4.56 5.98 9.94
CA ARG A 297 5.40 4.88 10.38
C ARG A 297 5.79 4.04 9.18
N LEU A 298 7.04 3.56 9.18
CA LEU A 298 7.48 2.57 8.22
C LEU A 298 7.99 1.31 8.94
N GLU A 299 7.78 0.16 8.32
CA GLU A 299 8.32 -1.12 8.76
C GLU A 299 8.90 -1.84 7.55
N PHE A 300 10.11 -2.40 7.72
CA PHE A 300 10.71 -3.22 6.68
C PHE A 300 9.90 -4.51 6.52
N SER A 301 9.32 -4.69 5.35
CA SER A 301 8.56 -5.88 4.98
C SER A 301 8.48 -5.95 3.47
N GLN A 302 8.95 -7.05 2.92
CA GLN A 302 8.99 -7.24 1.46
C GLN A 302 7.58 -7.51 0.94
N ALA A 303 7.18 -6.77 -0.09
CA ALA A 303 5.93 -7.05 -0.81
C ALA A 303 6.07 -8.40 -1.53
N ARG A 304 5.12 -9.28 -1.35
CA ARG A 304 5.15 -10.60 -1.96
C ARG A 304 3.80 -10.91 -2.59
N PHE A 305 3.86 -11.40 -3.83
CA PHE A 305 2.69 -11.82 -4.60
C PHE A 305 2.78 -13.32 -4.85
N GLY A 306 3.13 -14.07 -3.78
CA GLY A 306 3.39 -15.49 -3.82
C GLY A 306 4.86 -15.79 -3.63
N LYS A 307 5.27 -16.97 -4.07
CA LYS A 307 6.63 -17.48 -3.88
C LYS A 307 7.54 -16.99 -5.00
N GLN A 308 8.49 -16.12 -4.67
CA GLN A 308 9.39 -15.49 -5.65
C GLN A 308 10.23 -16.52 -6.43
N HIS A 309 10.67 -17.60 -5.77
CA HIS A 309 11.50 -18.59 -6.44
C HIS A 309 10.77 -19.26 -7.62
N TYR A 310 9.43 -19.31 -7.62
CA TYR A 310 8.69 -19.85 -8.76
C TYR A 310 8.67 -18.89 -9.95
N SER A 311 8.83 -17.59 -9.73
CA SER A 311 9.07 -16.66 -10.84
C SER A 311 10.40 -16.95 -11.51
N VAL A 312 11.45 -17.20 -10.72
CA VAL A 312 12.76 -17.59 -11.25
C VAL A 312 12.67 -18.92 -12.01
N GLU A 313 12.02 -19.92 -11.43
CA GLU A 313 11.85 -21.25 -12.06
C GLU A 313 11.07 -21.20 -13.37
N SER A 314 10.15 -20.24 -13.50
CA SER A 314 9.41 -20.05 -14.75
C SER A 314 10.26 -19.42 -15.85
N GLY A 315 11.41 -18.79 -15.49
CA GLY A 315 12.23 -18.02 -16.39
C GLY A 315 11.90 -16.53 -16.44
N ARG A 316 11.11 -16.04 -15.48
CA ARG A 316 10.74 -14.62 -15.39
C ARG A 316 11.15 -14.06 -14.04
N GLU A 317 12.42 -13.72 -13.90
CA GLU A 317 12.98 -13.19 -12.63
C GLU A 317 12.41 -11.81 -12.28
N ASP A 318 11.97 -11.05 -13.27
CA ASP A 318 11.41 -9.70 -13.11
C ASP A 318 9.92 -9.70 -12.76
N ALA A 319 9.27 -10.86 -12.65
CA ALA A 319 7.84 -10.95 -12.40
C ALA A 319 7.48 -10.41 -11.01
N PHE A 320 6.50 -9.53 -10.96
CA PHE A 320 5.90 -9.02 -9.74
C PHE A 320 6.90 -8.31 -8.83
N VAL A 321 7.76 -7.48 -9.42
CA VAL A 321 8.70 -6.62 -8.68
C VAL A 321 7.95 -5.43 -8.11
N TRP A 322 8.10 -5.19 -6.78
CA TRP A 322 7.59 -4.00 -6.11
C TRP A 322 8.78 -3.11 -5.75
N PRO A 323 8.75 -1.80 -6.08
CA PRO A 323 9.94 -0.96 -5.98
C PRO A 323 10.16 -0.35 -4.58
N SER A 324 9.86 -1.10 -3.53
CA SER A 324 10.05 -0.68 -2.14
C SER A 324 10.18 -1.89 -1.25
N ILE A 325 10.97 -1.74 -0.17
CA ILE A 325 11.19 -2.80 0.82
C ILE A 325 10.58 -2.45 2.18
N VAL A 326 9.74 -1.40 2.22
CA VAL A 326 9.04 -1.01 3.44
C VAL A 326 7.53 -0.97 3.20
N ARG A 327 6.77 -1.14 4.29
CA ARG A 327 5.33 -0.87 4.35
C ARG A 327 5.14 0.40 5.17
N VAL A 328 4.00 1.08 4.98
CA VAL A 328 3.72 2.35 5.67
C VAL A 328 2.32 2.32 6.29
N GLY A 329 2.05 3.28 7.16
CA GLY A 329 0.71 3.51 7.70
C GLY A 329 0.20 2.40 8.60
N ASP A 330 -1.06 2.01 8.41
CA ASP A 330 -1.73 1.02 9.25
C ASP A 330 -1.09 -0.36 9.12
N GLU A 331 -0.62 -0.71 7.91
CA GLU A 331 0.10 -1.97 7.71
C GLU A 331 1.40 -1.99 8.52
N ALA A 332 2.17 -0.90 8.48
CA ALA A 332 3.41 -0.79 9.25
C ALA A 332 3.13 -0.85 10.76
N ARG A 333 2.06 -0.18 11.20
CA ARG A 333 1.65 -0.19 12.61
C ARG A 333 1.29 -1.62 13.05
N LYS A 334 0.51 -2.33 12.23
CA LYS A 334 0.12 -3.72 12.52
C LYS A 334 1.35 -4.62 12.61
N LEU A 335 2.26 -4.53 11.62
CA LEU A 335 3.49 -5.32 11.63
C LEU A 335 4.32 -5.07 12.88
N ALA A 336 4.44 -3.81 13.33
CA ALA A 336 5.20 -3.45 14.53
C ALA A 336 4.56 -4.01 15.81
N THR A 337 3.22 -3.94 15.92
CA THR A 337 2.51 -4.38 17.13
C THR A 337 2.41 -5.90 17.23
N GLU A 338 2.36 -6.61 16.12
CA GLU A 338 2.22 -8.07 16.08
C GLU A 338 3.57 -8.82 15.98
N ARG A 339 4.66 -8.07 15.85
CA ARG A 339 5.99 -8.63 15.67
C ARG A 339 6.37 -9.54 16.83
N LEU A 340 6.77 -10.77 16.51
CA LEU A 340 7.21 -11.76 17.50
C LEU A 340 8.72 -11.76 17.68
N GLY A 341 9.47 -11.32 16.68
CA GLY A 341 10.93 -11.27 16.71
C GLY A 341 11.45 -10.16 17.63
N SER A 342 12.61 -10.39 18.22
CA SER A 342 13.26 -9.46 19.14
C SER A 342 14.68 -9.09 18.72
N GLU A 343 15.11 -9.49 17.52
CA GLU A 343 16.47 -9.22 17.04
C GLU A 343 16.46 -8.01 16.11
N GLY A 344 17.19 -6.97 16.49
CA GLY A 344 17.36 -5.78 15.66
C GLY A 344 16.11 -4.93 15.54
N HIS A 345 16.22 -3.89 14.76
CA HIS A 345 15.14 -2.93 14.47
C HIS A 345 14.48 -3.29 13.15
N SER A 346 13.16 -3.10 13.06
CA SER A 346 12.41 -3.39 11.85
C SER A 346 11.69 -2.16 11.28
N GLY A 347 11.71 -1.03 11.98
CA GLY A 347 11.05 0.17 11.47
C GLY A 347 11.15 1.33 12.44
N ILE A 348 10.63 2.48 12.00
CA ILE A 348 10.57 3.68 12.84
C ILE A 348 9.26 4.44 12.61
N SER A 349 8.89 5.24 13.62
CA SER A 349 7.84 6.25 13.50
C SER A 349 8.47 7.60 13.17
N SER A 350 7.71 8.45 12.52
CA SER A 350 8.08 9.86 12.28
C SER A 350 9.44 10.01 11.57
N PRO A 351 9.67 9.36 10.43
CA PRO A 351 11.01 9.43 9.80
C PRO A 351 11.42 10.85 9.42
N ARG A 352 10.47 11.77 9.16
CA ARG A 352 10.78 13.17 8.87
C ARG A 352 11.54 13.84 10.03
N ARG A 353 11.32 13.39 11.26
CA ARG A 353 12.01 13.94 12.46
C ARG A 353 13.53 13.71 12.40
N TYR A 354 13.98 12.71 11.64
CA TYR A 354 15.37 12.27 11.62
C TYR A 354 16.09 12.59 10.30
N LEU A 355 15.58 13.56 9.54
CA LEU A 355 16.17 13.94 8.23
C LEU A 355 17.66 14.29 8.34
N TRP A 356 18.07 14.90 9.44
CA TRP A 356 19.46 15.32 9.68
C TRP A 356 20.38 14.19 10.17
N ASP A 357 19.82 13.02 10.56
CA ASP A 357 20.60 11.93 11.18
C ASP A 357 21.08 10.95 10.10
N GLU A 358 22.24 11.26 9.54
CA GLU A 358 22.88 10.46 8.49
C GLU A 358 23.86 9.43 9.06
N THR A 359 23.89 9.24 10.39
CA THR A 359 24.75 8.26 11.05
C THR A 359 24.24 6.84 10.74
N PRO A 360 25.13 5.94 10.28
CA PRO A 360 24.72 4.55 10.08
C PRO A 360 24.19 3.92 11.36
N SER A 361 23.17 3.08 11.23
CA SER A 361 22.61 2.36 12.38
C SER A 361 23.66 1.43 12.98
N SER A 362 23.73 1.38 14.31
CA SER A 362 24.65 0.50 15.02
C SER A 362 24.30 -0.98 14.85
N GLN A 363 23.04 -1.27 14.46
CA GLN A 363 22.58 -2.63 14.21
C GLN A 363 21.92 -2.69 12.84
N ALA A 364 22.05 -3.84 12.20
CA ALA A 364 21.42 -4.06 10.89
C ALA A 364 19.89 -4.11 11.03
N TRP A 365 19.21 -3.44 10.13
CA TRP A 365 17.74 -3.45 10.03
C TRP A 365 17.28 -4.84 9.59
N ARG A 366 16.14 -5.27 10.10
CA ARG A 366 15.56 -6.59 9.80
C ARG A 366 14.13 -6.45 9.30
N PHE A 367 13.71 -7.43 8.50
CA PHE A 367 12.31 -7.49 8.08
C PHE A 367 11.42 -7.83 9.27
N SER A 368 10.30 -7.11 9.39
CA SER A 368 9.28 -7.38 10.41
C SER A 368 8.43 -8.56 9.93
N LEU A 369 8.72 -9.74 10.44
CA LEU A 369 7.99 -10.96 10.12
C LEU A 369 7.31 -11.48 11.38
N LEU A 370 6.16 -12.11 11.20
CA LEU A 370 5.47 -12.83 12.28
C LEU A 370 6.10 -14.23 12.41
N THR A 371 7.43 -14.25 12.62
CA THR A 371 8.18 -15.51 12.69
C THR A 371 8.14 -16.10 14.07
N PRO A 372 8.09 -17.44 14.17
CA PRO A 372 8.27 -18.11 15.47
C PRO A 372 9.60 -17.74 16.12
N LYS A 373 9.63 -17.74 17.44
CA LYS A 373 10.82 -17.35 18.22
C LYS A 373 12.06 -18.18 17.89
N THR A 374 11.88 -19.34 17.27
CA THR A 374 12.98 -20.24 16.89
C THR A 374 13.67 -19.83 15.59
N GLN A 375 13.10 -18.88 14.84
CA GLN A 375 13.66 -18.43 13.57
C GLN A 375 14.18 -17.01 13.69
N ARG A 376 15.37 -16.78 13.16
CA ARG A 376 16.00 -15.47 13.15
C ARG A 376 15.38 -14.60 12.03
N GLU A 377 15.04 -13.37 12.36
CA GLU A 377 14.49 -12.42 11.39
C GLU A 377 15.53 -12.11 10.32
N PRO A 378 15.15 -12.16 9.02
CA PRO A 378 16.12 -11.86 7.96
C PRO A 378 16.50 -10.38 7.90
N LEU A 379 17.68 -10.12 7.36
CA LEU A 379 18.14 -8.75 7.12
C LEU A 379 17.24 -8.04 6.13
N ALA A 380 17.07 -6.74 6.30
CA ALA A 380 16.18 -5.91 5.46
C ALA A 380 16.86 -5.55 4.14
N THR A 381 17.16 -6.58 3.34
CA THR A 381 17.73 -6.44 2.00
C THR A 381 16.89 -7.26 1.04
N ALA A 382 16.50 -6.70 -0.09
CA ALA A 382 15.78 -7.41 -1.14
C ALA A 382 15.94 -6.71 -2.47
N CYS A 383 15.97 -7.50 -3.54
CA CYS A 383 15.96 -6.96 -4.90
C CYS A 383 14.63 -6.23 -5.16
N PRO A 384 14.63 -5.18 -5.99
CA PRO A 384 15.79 -4.66 -6.71
C PRO A 384 16.63 -3.66 -5.92
N LEU A 385 16.10 -3.12 -4.80
CA LEU A 385 16.76 -2.00 -4.09
C LEU A 385 18.13 -2.38 -3.52
N MET A 386 18.34 -3.65 -3.14
CA MET A 386 19.62 -4.07 -2.58
C MET A 386 20.78 -3.87 -3.56
N ASN A 387 20.49 -3.83 -4.86
CA ASN A 387 21.50 -3.63 -5.90
C ASN A 387 21.65 -2.16 -6.32
N LEU A 388 20.87 -1.26 -5.69
CA LEU A 388 20.82 0.16 -6.06
C LEU A 388 21.35 1.09 -4.96
N MET A 389 21.60 0.56 -3.75
CA MET A 389 22.07 1.37 -2.62
C MET A 389 23.11 0.59 -1.80
N ASN A 390 23.85 1.30 -0.96
CA ASN A 390 24.88 0.73 -0.08
C ASN A 390 24.31 0.40 1.31
N ASP A 391 25.16 -0.09 2.21
CA ASP A 391 24.78 -0.47 3.59
C ASP A 391 24.17 0.70 4.38
N GLU A 392 24.49 1.93 4.06
CA GLU A 392 23.97 3.13 4.75
C GLU A 392 22.64 3.62 4.16
N GLY A 393 22.22 3.03 3.02
CA GLY A 393 21.01 3.43 2.31
C GLY A 393 21.21 4.56 1.32
N GLU A 394 22.46 4.79 0.91
CA GLU A 394 22.78 5.82 -0.07
C GLU A 394 22.83 5.22 -1.47
N PRO A 395 22.32 5.93 -2.49
CA PRO A 395 22.30 5.41 -3.87
C PRO A 395 23.68 5.18 -4.45
N LEU A 396 23.91 4.03 -5.08
CA LEU A 396 25.22 3.64 -5.60
C LEU A 396 25.75 4.58 -6.69
N TRP A 397 24.89 5.09 -7.58
CA TRP A 397 25.31 5.93 -8.68
C TRP A 397 25.89 7.27 -8.22
N LYS A 398 25.62 7.69 -6.99
CA LYS A 398 26.18 8.90 -6.40
C LYS A 398 27.59 8.69 -5.86
N LEU A 399 27.99 7.45 -5.64
CA LEU A 399 29.27 7.11 -5.01
C LEU A 399 30.37 6.96 -6.07
N PRO A 400 31.65 7.18 -5.68
CA PRO A 400 32.76 6.81 -6.56
C PRO A 400 32.68 5.33 -6.99
N ALA A 401 33.15 5.02 -8.18
CA ALA A 401 33.00 3.68 -8.77
C ALA A 401 33.54 2.56 -7.87
N ASP A 402 34.63 2.82 -7.16
CA ASP A 402 35.26 1.85 -6.26
C ASP A 402 34.53 1.70 -4.92
N GLU A 403 33.56 2.57 -4.62
CA GLU A 403 32.73 2.51 -3.39
C GLU A 403 31.33 1.98 -3.66
N ARG A 404 30.99 1.62 -4.91
CA ARG A 404 29.66 1.16 -5.31
C ARG A 404 29.45 -0.30 -4.92
N LEU A 405 29.27 -0.55 -3.64
CA LEU A 405 29.04 -1.89 -3.11
C LEU A 405 27.55 -2.05 -2.73
N PRO A 406 26.85 -3.01 -3.32
CA PRO A 406 25.46 -3.30 -2.95
C PRO A 406 25.31 -3.67 -1.48
N VAL A 407 24.10 -3.53 -0.96
CA VAL A 407 23.80 -3.78 0.46
C VAL A 407 24.15 -5.22 0.84
N PHE A 408 24.95 -5.35 1.88
CA PHE A 408 25.27 -6.61 2.51
C PHE A 408 24.81 -6.64 3.97
N SER A 409 25.08 -5.55 4.72
CA SER A 409 24.66 -5.41 6.11
C SER A 409 23.85 -4.08 6.21
N PRO A 410 22.51 -4.13 6.18
CA PRO A 410 21.71 -2.91 6.09
C PRO A 410 21.75 -2.10 7.37
N GLN A 411 22.70 -1.18 7.44
CA GLN A 411 22.87 -0.21 8.53
C GLN A 411 22.33 1.17 8.12
N TYR A 412 21.22 1.16 7.38
CA TYR A 412 20.59 2.38 6.86
C TYR A 412 20.48 3.46 7.91
N SER A 413 20.90 4.68 7.57
CA SER A 413 20.77 5.84 8.46
C SER A 413 19.29 6.20 8.64
N ARG A 414 18.93 6.84 9.75
CA ARG A 414 17.54 7.27 9.95
C ARG A 414 17.11 8.26 8.87
N SER A 415 18.02 9.08 8.37
CA SER A 415 17.76 9.99 7.26
C SER A 415 17.39 9.21 5.99
N SER A 416 18.12 8.13 5.67
CA SER A 416 17.81 7.33 4.47
C SER A 416 16.50 6.54 4.59
N LEU A 417 16.00 6.32 5.83
CA LEU A 417 14.67 5.71 6.00
C LEU A 417 13.56 6.61 5.46
N MET A 418 13.78 7.93 5.45
CA MET A 418 12.85 8.85 4.78
C MET A 418 12.78 8.55 3.28
N THR A 419 13.92 8.28 2.63
CA THR A 419 13.94 7.84 1.23
C THR A 419 13.10 6.57 1.04
N GLN A 420 13.23 5.59 1.95
CA GLN A 420 12.47 4.35 1.86
C GLN A 420 10.96 4.58 1.98
N MET A 421 10.53 5.44 2.92
CA MET A 421 9.11 5.80 3.06
C MET A 421 8.59 6.45 1.78
N LEU A 422 9.35 7.38 1.22
CA LEU A 422 8.97 8.08 -0.01
C LEU A 422 8.90 7.11 -1.21
N CYS A 423 9.79 6.10 -1.26
CA CYS A 423 9.71 5.05 -2.30
C CYS A 423 8.36 4.32 -2.23
N GLU A 424 7.93 3.95 -1.03
CA GLU A 424 6.64 3.24 -0.88
C GLU A 424 5.47 4.14 -1.26
N LEU A 425 5.46 5.40 -0.80
CA LEU A 425 4.37 6.33 -1.12
C LEU A 425 4.30 6.57 -2.63
N LEU A 426 5.46 6.74 -3.26
CA LEU A 426 5.54 6.95 -4.70
C LEU A 426 5.07 5.71 -5.48
N ALA A 427 5.50 4.51 -5.06
CA ALA A 427 5.06 3.27 -5.69
C ALA A 427 3.53 3.11 -5.63
N GLN A 428 2.95 3.37 -4.46
CA GLN A 428 1.49 3.29 -4.27
C GLN A 428 0.77 4.32 -5.15
N ALA A 429 1.27 5.56 -5.20
CA ALA A 429 0.67 6.61 -6.02
C ALA A 429 0.72 6.26 -7.51
N LEU A 430 1.86 5.76 -7.99
CA LEU A 430 2.04 5.39 -9.40
C LEU A 430 1.06 4.27 -9.81
N VAL A 431 0.86 3.30 -8.94
CA VAL A 431 -0.13 2.23 -9.16
C VAL A 431 -1.54 2.82 -9.17
N GLN A 432 -1.87 3.67 -8.20
CA GLN A 432 -3.23 4.22 -8.05
C GLN A 432 -3.63 5.07 -9.25
N ILE A 433 -2.75 5.97 -9.71
CA ILE A 433 -3.13 6.89 -10.81
C ILE A 433 -3.48 6.12 -12.08
N ASN A 434 -2.85 4.96 -12.30
CA ASN A 434 -3.13 4.13 -13.48
C ASN A 434 -4.06 2.94 -13.19
N SER A 435 -4.65 2.86 -11.99
CA SER A 435 -5.58 1.77 -11.68
C SER A 435 -6.87 1.90 -12.50
N VAL A 436 -7.48 0.77 -12.79
CA VAL A 436 -8.75 0.73 -13.54
C VAL A 436 -9.82 1.53 -12.78
N ALA A 437 -9.93 1.32 -11.46
CA ALA A 437 -10.94 1.98 -10.63
C ALA A 437 -10.77 3.51 -10.65
N SER A 438 -9.54 4.01 -10.51
CA SER A 438 -9.30 5.47 -10.54
C SER A 438 -9.61 6.05 -11.91
N ARG A 439 -9.16 5.41 -12.98
CA ARG A 439 -9.40 5.90 -14.35
C ARG A 439 -10.89 5.88 -14.72
N GLN A 440 -11.64 4.86 -14.26
CA GLN A 440 -13.10 4.83 -14.48
C GLN A 440 -13.80 5.98 -13.74
N ARG A 441 -13.38 6.24 -12.49
CA ARG A 441 -13.99 7.30 -11.67
C ARG A 441 -13.66 8.69 -12.21
N MET A 442 -12.42 8.91 -12.65
CA MET A 442 -11.94 10.23 -13.08
C MET A 442 -12.25 10.54 -14.55
N GLY A 443 -12.60 9.52 -15.34
CA GLY A 443 -12.86 9.67 -16.78
C GLY A 443 -11.64 9.36 -17.64
N PHE A 444 -11.90 9.19 -18.94
CA PHE A 444 -10.86 8.82 -19.92
C PHE A 444 -10.16 7.52 -19.53
N SER A 445 -10.96 6.45 -19.37
CA SER A 445 -10.51 5.18 -18.80
C SER A 445 -9.40 4.47 -19.59
N ASN A 446 -9.20 4.83 -20.87
CA ASN A 446 -8.16 4.22 -21.72
C ASN A 446 -6.90 5.09 -21.84
N SER A 447 -6.87 6.27 -21.21
CA SER A 447 -5.71 7.17 -21.29
C SER A 447 -4.72 6.88 -20.17
N PRO A 448 -3.43 6.72 -20.45
CA PRO A 448 -2.41 6.60 -19.40
C PRO A 448 -2.35 7.87 -18.55
N ARG A 449 -1.92 7.72 -17.30
CA ARG A 449 -1.63 8.83 -16.39
C ARG A 449 -0.14 8.92 -16.16
N GLN A 450 0.36 10.16 -16.17
CA GLN A 450 1.78 10.43 -16.02
C GLN A 450 1.99 11.44 -14.89
N LEU A 451 2.79 11.06 -13.90
CA LEU A 451 3.10 11.93 -12.77
C LEU A 451 3.99 13.08 -13.24
N ARG A 452 3.46 14.30 -13.18
CA ARG A 452 4.15 15.52 -13.63
C ARG A 452 4.84 16.25 -12.49
N ASN A 453 4.14 16.45 -11.38
CA ASN A 453 4.63 17.22 -10.25
C ASN A 453 4.45 16.45 -8.94
N LEU A 454 5.45 16.60 -8.05
CA LEU A 454 5.39 16.19 -6.65
C LEU A 454 5.47 17.45 -5.80
N ILE A 455 4.40 17.73 -5.06
CA ILE A 455 4.30 18.92 -4.21
C ILE A 455 4.35 18.45 -2.77
N LEU A 456 5.40 18.87 -2.05
CA LEU A 456 5.58 18.52 -0.64
C LEU A 456 5.27 19.73 0.23
N THR A 457 4.37 19.58 1.20
CA THR A 457 4.14 20.62 2.20
C THR A 457 5.20 20.51 3.29
N LEU A 458 5.50 21.63 3.92
CA LEU A 458 6.61 21.73 4.89
C LEU A 458 6.15 22.49 6.13
N PRO A 459 6.67 22.12 7.33
CA PRO A 459 6.45 22.98 8.50
C PRO A 459 7.03 24.38 8.26
N SER A 460 6.34 25.38 8.78
CA SER A 460 6.72 26.78 8.61
C SER A 460 8.14 27.08 9.13
N ALA A 461 8.55 26.36 10.17
CA ALA A 461 9.82 26.55 10.85
C ALA A 461 10.94 25.65 10.34
N MET A 462 10.73 24.85 9.28
CA MET A 462 11.76 23.93 8.80
C MET A 462 12.99 24.69 8.31
N PRO A 463 14.18 24.43 8.91
CA PRO A 463 15.41 25.11 8.47
C PRO A 463 15.73 24.81 7.00
N GLY A 464 16.38 25.77 6.32
CA GLY A 464 16.74 25.60 4.91
C GLY A 464 17.58 24.36 4.64
N GLN A 465 18.52 24.05 5.55
CA GLN A 465 19.36 22.85 5.41
C GLN A 465 18.51 21.56 5.48
N GLU A 466 17.57 21.51 6.41
CA GLU A 466 16.68 20.35 6.55
C GLU A 466 15.77 20.20 5.32
N ARG A 467 15.30 21.33 4.77
CA ARG A 467 14.52 21.35 3.53
C ARG A 467 15.31 20.75 2.36
N GLU A 468 16.61 21.09 2.25
CA GLU A 468 17.45 20.55 1.18
C GLU A 468 17.71 19.04 1.36
N ILE A 469 17.84 18.55 2.60
CA ILE A 469 17.93 17.11 2.86
C ILE A 469 16.62 16.43 2.40
N PHE A 470 15.47 17.00 2.75
CA PHE A 470 14.18 16.43 2.36
C PHE A 470 14.04 16.39 0.82
N ARG A 471 14.43 17.48 0.13
CA ARG A 471 14.44 17.52 -1.33
C ARG A 471 15.33 16.42 -1.91
N ARG A 472 16.52 16.26 -1.37
CA ARG A 472 17.47 15.22 -1.79
C ARG A 472 16.87 13.83 -1.58
N ARG A 473 16.27 13.57 -0.41
CA ARG A 473 15.64 12.25 -0.13
C ARG A 473 14.49 11.95 -1.10
N MET A 474 13.72 12.98 -1.50
CA MET A 474 12.68 12.79 -2.51
C MET A 474 13.29 12.50 -3.90
N GLN A 475 14.36 13.19 -4.27
CA GLN A 475 15.06 12.92 -5.54
C GLN A 475 15.59 11.50 -5.58
N GLU A 476 16.16 11.03 -4.47
CA GLU A 476 16.67 9.66 -4.35
C GLU A 476 15.54 8.63 -4.45
N ALA A 477 14.41 8.90 -3.82
CA ALA A 477 13.26 8.01 -3.89
C ALA A 477 12.74 7.88 -5.33
N ILE A 478 12.63 9.00 -6.06
CA ILE A 478 12.24 8.97 -7.47
C ILE A 478 13.23 8.11 -8.27
N ALA A 479 14.53 8.36 -8.10
CA ALA A 479 15.56 7.62 -8.84
C ALA A 479 15.52 6.13 -8.53
N LEU A 480 15.40 5.76 -7.25
CA LEU A 480 15.33 4.35 -6.84
C LEU A 480 14.11 3.65 -7.43
N VAL A 481 12.93 4.30 -7.39
CA VAL A 481 11.70 3.73 -7.93
C VAL A 481 11.82 3.59 -9.46
N TRP A 482 12.31 4.63 -10.16
CA TRP A 482 12.46 4.60 -11.62
C TRP A 482 13.40 3.49 -12.06
N LYS A 483 14.54 3.33 -11.36
CA LYS A 483 15.52 2.28 -11.66
C LYS A 483 14.98 0.89 -11.29
N ALA A 484 14.28 0.76 -10.16
CA ALA A 484 13.70 -0.50 -9.72
C ALA A 484 12.63 -1.02 -10.69
N LEU A 485 11.87 -0.10 -11.31
CA LEU A 485 10.82 -0.45 -12.28
C LEU A 485 11.36 -0.63 -13.71
N GLY A 486 12.67 -0.46 -13.91
CA GLY A 486 13.27 -0.59 -15.23
C GLY A 486 13.00 0.61 -16.15
N TRP A 487 12.54 1.71 -15.61
CA TRP A 487 12.25 2.93 -16.38
C TRP A 487 13.50 3.76 -16.68
N HIS A 488 14.60 3.46 -15.98
CA HIS A 488 15.88 4.14 -16.13
C HIS A 488 16.99 3.10 -15.95
N PRO A 489 18.09 3.17 -16.74
CA PRO A 489 19.20 2.23 -16.57
C PRO A 489 19.78 2.27 -15.14
N GLN A 490 20.09 1.11 -14.58
CA GLN A 490 20.49 1.01 -13.17
C GLN A 490 21.84 1.69 -12.89
N ASP A 491 22.80 1.57 -13.82
CA ASP A 491 24.17 2.06 -13.61
C ASP A 491 24.40 3.52 -14.05
N GLU A 492 23.40 4.12 -14.70
CA GLU A 492 23.53 5.47 -15.26
C GLU A 492 23.18 6.55 -14.24
N ASP A 493 23.80 7.72 -14.39
CA ASP A 493 23.47 8.88 -13.58
C ASP A 493 22.01 9.30 -13.78
N PHE A 494 21.32 9.60 -12.70
CA PHE A 494 19.92 10.05 -12.73
C PHE A 494 19.75 11.55 -12.56
N GLU A 495 20.68 12.20 -11.86
CA GLU A 495 20.43 13.55 -11.34
C GLU A 495 20.68 14.67 -12.35
N THR A 496 21.55 14.45 -13.35
CA THR A 496 21.80 15.45 -14.39
C THR A 496 20.60 15.54 -15.35
N THR A 497 20.50 16.66 -16.04
CA THR A 497 19.49 16.84 -17.08
C THR A 497 19.59 15.77 -18.15
N GLN A 498 20.82 15.39 -18.53
CA GLN A 498 21.04 14.32 -19.50
C GLN A 498 20.61 12.96 -18.95
N GLY A 499 20.93 12.68 -17.69
CA GLY A 499 20.52 11.43 -17.02
C GLY A 499 19.02 11.29 -16.98
N LYS A 500 18.29 12.35 -16.60
CA LYS A 500 16.82 12.32 -16.56
C LYS A 500 16.18 12.05 -17.92
N ARG A 501 16.82 12.50 -19.00
CA ARG A 501 16.34 12.26 -20.38
C ARG A 501 16.45 10.80 -20.82
N GLN A 502 17.23 9.97 -20.13
CA GLN A 502 17.34 8.55 -20.41
C GLN A 502 16.16 7.74 -19.85
N SER A 503 15.30 8.37 -19.07
CA SER A 503 14.14 7.69 -18.49
C SER A 503 13.07 7.40 -19.55
N ARG A 504 12.56 6.17 -19.56
CA ARG A 504 11.42 5.79 -20.42
C ARG A 504 10.16 6.55 -20.03
N ILE A 505 9.98 6.78 -18.74
CA ILE A 505 8.86 7.55 -18.19
C ILE A 505 9.43 8.89 -17.69
N PRO A 506 8.85 10.03 -18.06
CA PRO A 506 9.37 11.32 -17.60
C PRO A 506 9.44 11.44 -16.09
N VAL A 507 10.47 12.13 -15.61
CA VAL A 507 10.73 12.31 -14.18
C VAL A 507 9.91 13.50 -13.67
N PRO A 508 9.15 13.37 -12.57
CA PRO A 508 8.35 14.48 -12.07
C PRO A 508 9.20 15.59 -11.46
N HIS A 509 8.65 16.80 -11.47
CA HIS A 509 9.26 17.97 -10.83
C HIS A 509 8.87 18.04 -9.36
N ILE A 510 9.81 18.42 -8.49
CA ILE A 510 9.57 18.52 -7.04
C ILE A 510 9.36 19.98 -6.68
N HIS A 511 8.26 20.26 -5.98
CA HIS A 511 7.88 21.58 -5.49
C HIS A 511 7.79 21.55 -3.97
N MET A 512 8.44 22.51 -3.28
CA MET A 512 8.53 22.58 -1.82
C MET A 512 8.34 24.02 -1.34
N GLU A 513 7.43 24.75 -1.98
CA GLU A 513 7.18 26.18 -1.69
C GLU A 513 6.02 26.39 -0.70
N TRP A 514 5.23 25.35 -0.40
CA TRP A 514 4.02 25.47 0.40
C TRP A 514 4.29 25.08 1.86
N ASP A 515 3.91 25.95 2.79
CA ASP A 515 4.01 25.64 4.22
C ASP A 515 2.65 25.23 4.78
N GLU A 516 2.70 24.34 5.79
CA GLU A 516 1.50 23.71 6.38
C GLU A 516 0.53 24.75 6.96
N ALA A 517 1.05 25.75 7.71
CA ALA A 517 0.22 26.76 8.34
C ALA A 517 -0.52 27.65 7.33
N SER A 518 0.15 28.04 6.23
CA SER A 518 -0.48 28.84 5.16
C SER A 518 -1.52 28.01 4.42
N CYS A 519 -1.24 26.72 4.17
CA CYS A 519 -2.20 25.84 3.49
C CYS A 519 -3.49 25.71 4.30
N GLY A 520 -3.39 25.55 5.62
CA GLY A 520 -4.55 25.50 6.51
C GLY A 520 -5.41 26.76 6.41
N GLN A 521 -4.78 27.94 6.39
CA GLN A 521 -5.50 29.20 6.24
C GLN A 521 -6.24 29.30 4.89
N LEU A 522 -5.59 28.82 3.81
CA LEU A 522 -6.21 28.86 2.47
C LEU A 522 -7.44 27.94 2.40
N VAL A 523 -7.38 26.77 3.01
CA VAL A 523 -8.53 25.86 3.08
C VAL A 523 -9.70 26.53 3.83
N TRP A 524 -9.41 27.11 4.99
CA TRP A 524 -10.43 27.84 5.75
C TRP A 524 -11.03 28.98 4.93
N LEU A 525 -10.19 29.82 4.32
CA LEU A 525 -10.64 30.98 3.56
C LEU A 525 -11.49 30.56 2.36
N TYR A 526 -11.09 29.48 1.65
CA TYR A 526 -11.85 28.93 0.53
C TYR A 526 -13.25 28.49 1.00
N ASN A 527 -13.29 27.72 2.08
CA ASN A 527 -14.58 27.22 2.60
C ASN A 527 -15.50 28.38 3.01
N GLU A 528 -14.96 29.39 3.71
CA GLU A 528 -15.78 30.54 4.09
C GLU A 528 -16.26 31.30 2.87
N ALA A 529 -15.34 31.74 2.01
CA ALA A 529 -15.69 32.60 0.90
C ALA A 529 -16.56 31.90 -0.15
N MET A 530 -16.21 30.65 -0.52
CA MET A 530 -16.83 29.96 -1.66
C MET A 530 -18.01 29.07 -1.26
N VAL A 531 -17.92 28.38 -0.11
CA VAL A 531 -18.98 27.46 0.32
C VAL A 531 -20.00 28.19 1.18
N HIS A 532 -19.60 28.78 2.32
CA HIS A 532 -20.53 29.39 3.25
C HIS A 532 -21.13 30.71 2.70
N PHE A 533 -20.29 31.57 2.13
CA PHE A 533 -20.74 32.84 1.55
C PHE A 533 -21.05 32.75 0.04
N ARG A 534 -20.99 31.56 -0.56
CA ARG A 534 -21.37 31.27 -1.97
C ARG A 534 -20.70 32.21 -2.98
N GLY A 535 -19.40 32.51 -2.76
CA GLY A 535 -18.65 33.41 -3.63
C GLY A 535 -18.84 34.91 -3.37
N GLN A 536 -19.65 35.27 -2.35
CA GLN A 536 -19.85 36.69 -1.98
C GLN A 536 -18.68 37.11 -1.05
N THR A 537 -17.50 37.26 -1.64
CA THR A 537 -16.24 37.46 -0.90
C THR A 537 -16.26 38.75 -0.08
N GLU A 538 -16.86 39.85 -0.60
CA GLU A 538 -16.97 41.11 0.18
C GLU A 538 -17.82 40.91 1.44
N ALA A 539 -18.94 40.19 1.30
CA ALA A 539 -19.82 39.93 2.44
C ALA A 539 -19.09 39.07 3.49
N CYS A 540 -18.31 38.09 3.04
CA CYS A 540 -17.45 37.25 3.90
C CYS A 540 -16.47 38.12 4.69
N PHE A 541 -15.71 38.98 4.01
CA PHE A 541 -14.71 39.84 4.65
C PHE A 541 -15.35 40.82 5.63
N LYS A 542 -16.49 41.42 5.27
CA LYS A 542 -17.22 42.33 6.17
C LYS A 542 -17.74 41.62 7.39
N SER A 543 -18.20 40.36 7.23
CA SER A 543 -18.75 39.58 8.35
C SER A 543 -17.70 39.25 9.40
N PHE A 544 -16.47 38.95 8.95
CA PHE A 544 -15.36 38.62 9.86
C PHE A 544 -14.56 39.83 10.32
N ALA A 545 -14.81 41.02 9.76
CA ALA A 545 -14.10 42.24 10.14
C ALA A 545 -14.45 42.64 11.58
N ARG A 546 -13.44 42.90 12.38
CA ARG A 546 -13.63 43.38 13.78
C ARG A 546 -13.90 44.86 13.76
N ASN A 547 -15.06 45.23 14.30
CA ASN A 547 -15.51 46.65 14.37
C ASN A 547 -14.71 47.47 15.39
N ASP A 548 -14.12 46.82 16.38
CA ASP A 548 -13.34 47.47 17.43
C ASP A 548 -11.88 47.75 17.06
N ARG A 549 -11.47 47.33 15.88
CA ARG A 549 -10.08 47.47 15.45
C ARG A 549 -9.86 48.68 14.56
N GLN A 550 -8.85 49.48 14.87
CA GLN A 550 -8.44 50.60 14.00
C GLN A 550 -7.63 50.03 12.83
N PRO A 551 -8.01 50.35 11.58
CA PRO A 551 -7.23 49.92 10.41
C PRO A 551 -5.83 50.51 10.43
N GLU A 552 -4.83 49.72 10.02
CA GLU A 552 -3.48 50.20 9.82
C GLU A 552 -3.34 50.90 8.47
N PRO A 553 -2.28 51.73 8.30
CA PRO A 553 -2.07 52.37 6.97
C PRO A 553 -1.99 51.31 5.87
N GLY A 554 -2.78 51.52 4.80
CA GLY A 554 -2.87 50.60 3.66
C GLY A 554 -3.97 49.55 3.79
N GLU A 555 -4.72 49.55 4.92
CA GLU A 555 -5.85 48.63 5.08
C GLU A 555 -7.17 49.34 4.79
N ALA A 556 -8.01 48.71 3.97
CA ALA A 556 -9.36 49.19 3.68
C ALA A 556 -10.37 48.48 4.59
N PRO A 557 -11.16 49.22 5.38
CA PRO A 557 -12.16 48.60 6.28
C PRO A 557 -13.13 47.71 5.51
N GLY A 558 -13.37 46.48 6.00
CA GLY A 558 -14.28 45.52 5.36
C GLY A 558 -13.74 44.88 4.10
N ARG A 559 -12.53 45.25 3.66
CA ARG A 559 -11.85 44.64 2.51
C ARG A 559 -10.51 43.97 2.92
N THR A 560 -10.21 44.00 4.19
CA THR A 560 -8.96 43.42 4.73
C THR A 560 -9.30 42.56 5.94
N LEU A 561 -8.71 41.36 5.99
CA LEU A 561 -8.93 40.40 7.03
C LEU A 561 -7.58 39.86 7.52
N ARG A 562 -7.34 39.86 8.82
CA ARG A 562 -6.15 39.20 9.41
C ARG A 562 -6.57 37.88 9.99
N VAL A 563 -5.91 36.81 9.54
CA VAL A 563 -6.15 35.46 10.01
C VAL A 563 -4.89 34.98 10.75
N ALA A 564 -5.08 34.54 11.98
CA ALA A 564 -4.05 33.88 12.76
C ALA A 564 -4.39 32.39 12.81
N SER A 565 -3.43 31.55 12.49
CA SER A 565 -3.56 30.09 12.60
C SER A 565 -2.50 29.55 13.54
N ILE A 566 -2.88 28.53 14.31
CA ILE A 566 -1.98 27.71 15.11
C ILE A 566 -2.24 26.28 14.69
N ASP A 567 -1.23 25.65 14.12
CA ASP A 567 -1.30 24.27 13.65
C ASP A 567 -0.44 23.41 14.59
N ILE A 568 -1.09 22.56 15.39
CA ILE A 568 -0.41 21.69 16.35
C ILE A 568 -0.32 20.31 15.75
N GLY A 569 0.85 19.99 15.15
CA GLY A 569 1.11 18.69 14.59
C GLY A 569 1.64 17.69 15.62
N GLY A 570 2.23 16.60 15.14
CA GLY A 570 2.88 15.63 16.02
C GLY A 570 4.20 16.15 16.60
N GLY A 571 5.05 16.73 15.74
CA GLY A 571 6.39 17.14 16.14
C GLY A 571 6.66 18.64 16.15
N THR A 572 5.78 19.45 15.55
CA THR A 572 5.92 20.91 15.51
C THR A 572 4.57 21.57 15.76
N THR A 573 4.62 22.76 16.34
CA THR A 573 3.49 23.68 16.40
C THR A 573 3.87 24.89 15.55
N ASP A 574 3.09 25.14 14.50
CA ASP A 574 3.36 26.19 13.53
C ASP A 574 2.31 27.27 13.64
N MET A 575 2.77 28.53 13.70
CA MET A 575 1.88 29.70 13.82
C MET A 575 2.14 30.65 12.64
N ALA A 576 1.05 31.11 12.03
CA ALA A 576 1.13 32.11 10.96
C ALA A 576 0.04 33.16 11.17
N ILE A 577 0.40 34.43 10.88
CA ILE A 577 -0.55 35.52 10.81
C ILE A 577 -0.44 36.13 9.42
N THR A 578 -1.53 36.07 8.66
CA THR A 578 -1.57 36.57 7.29
C THR A 578 -2.68 37.62 7.14
N ARG A 579 -2.35 38.71 6.50
CA ARG A 579 -3.33 39.73 6.08
C ARG A 579 -3.79 39.40 4.67
N TYR A 580 -5.08 39.19 4.52
CA TYR A 580 -5.72 38.99 3.21
C TYR A 580 -6.42 40.26 2.82
N SER A 581 -6.16 40.75 1.62
CA SER A 581 -6.75 41.98 1.06
C SER A 581 -7.55 41.65 -0.19
N LEU A 582 -8.74 42.22 -0.30
CA LEU A 582 -9.55 42.15 -1.50
C LEU A 582 -9.09 43.24 -2.50
N ASP A 583 -8.53 42.80 -3.60
CA ASP A 583 -8.17 43.69 -4.70
C ASP A 583 -9.33 43.75 -5.72
N ASP A 584 -9.44 44.86 -6.41
CA ASP A 584 -10.40 44.99 -7.48
C ASP A 584 -9.96 44.11 -8.66
N GLY A 585 -10.68 43.04 -8.90
CA GLY A 585 -10.40 42.11 -9.98
C GLY A 585 -10.87 42.66 -11.32
N VAL A 586 -10.50 41.99 -12.39
CA VAL A 586 -10.97 42.34 -13.74
C VAL A 586 -12.26 41.53 -13.98
N GLY A 587 -13.32 42.27 -14.29
CA GLY A 587 -14.64 41.69 -14.50
C GLY A 587 -15.31 41.27 -13.22
N SER A 588 -15.88 40.05 -13.20
CA SER A 588 -16.56 39.48 -12.04
C SER A 588 -15.61 38.78 -11.04
N ASN A 589 -14.32 38.68 -11.38
CA ASN A 589 -13.36 37.97 -10.56
C ASN A 589 -12.82 38.88 -9.47
N VAL A 590 -12.83 38.37 -8.23
CA VAL A 590 -12.24 39.04 -7.08
C VAL A 590 -10.90 38.37 -6.80
N LYS A 591 -9.87 39.18 -6.61
CA LYS A 591 -8.53 38.69 -6.25
C LYS A 591 -8.32 38.88 -4.76
N ILE A 592 -7.90 37.83 -4.09
CA ILE A 592 -7.50 37.88 -2.67
C ILE A 592 -5.97 37.82 -2.63
N SER A 593 -5.36 38.87 -2.08
CA SER A 593 -3.90 38.99 -2.02
C SER A 593 -3.43 38.76 -0.58
N PRO A 594 -2.64 37.70 -0.33
CA PRO A 594 -2.08 37.47 1.02
C PRO A 594 -0.82 38.31 1.25
N THR A 595 -0.64 38.77 2.48
CA THR A 595 0.59 39.39 3.00
C THR A 595 0.94 38.72 4.31
N LEU A 596 2.02 37.96 4.36
CA LEU A 596 2.45 37.31 5.56
C LEU A 596 2.99 38.34 6.55
N LEU A 597 2.41 38.42 7.73
CA LEU A 597 2.82 39.38 8.79
C LEU A 597 3.71 38.73 9.82
N PHE A 598 3.50 37.46 10.13
CA PHE A 598 4.23 36.75 11.17
C PHE A 598 4.23 35.25 10.85
N ARG A 599 5.34 34.58 11.10
CA ARG A 599 5.44 33.14 10.98
C ARG A 599 6.50 32.64 11.95
N GLU A 600 6.16 31.65 12.74
CA GLU A 600 7.05 31.03 13.73
C GLU A 600 6.66 29.58 13.93
N GLY A 601 7.61 28.74 14.34
CA GLY A 601 7.35 27.35 14.65
C GLY A 601 8.10 26.92 15.91
N PHE A 602 7.51 25.97 16.62
CA PHE A 602 8.03 25.45 17.87
C PHE A 602 8.13 23.92 17.79
N LYS A 603 9.19 23.36 18.39
CA LYS A 603 9.39 21.91 18.45
C LYS A 603 8.76 21.31 19.73
N VAL A 604 7.58 21.77 20.07
CA VAL A 604 6.75 21.19 21.16
C VAL A 604 5.37 20.95 20.55
N ALA A 605 4.87 19.72 20.61
CA ALA A 605 3.66 19.35 19.89
C ALA A 605 3.03 18.08 20.48
N GLY A 606 2.19 17.40 19.70
CA GLY A 606 1.42 16.25 20.16
C GLY A 606 2.24 15.08 20.69
N ASP A 607 3.42 14.83 20.11
CA ASP A 607 4.30 13.76 20.58
C ASP A 607 4.84 14.05 21.99
N ASP A 608 5.07 15.32 22.32
CA ASP A 608 5.50 15.72 23.67
C ASP A 608 4.36 15.53 24.67
N LEU A 609 3.12 15.82 24.26
CA LEU A 609 1.95 15.57 25.09
C LEU A 609 1.79 14.07 25.36
N LEU A 610 1.93 13.24 24.32
CA LEU A 610 1.86 11.78 24.47
C LEU A 610 2.95 11.28 25.43
N LEU A 611 4.17 11.80 25.29
CA LEU A 611 5.29 11.45 26.18
C LEU A 611 4.96 11.81 27.63
N ASP A 612 4.43 13.02 27.86
CA ASP A 612 4.02 13.47 29.23
C ASP A 612 2.95 12.53 29.80
N ILE A 613 1.97 12.13 29.00
CA ILE A 613 0.91 11.20 29.45
C ILE A 613 1.52 9.85 29.83
N ILE A 614 2.42 9.33 29.01
CA ILE A 614 3.09 8.05 29.32
C ILE A 614 3.87 8.17 30.63
N GLN A 615 4.65 9.26 30.79
CA GLN A 615 5.50 9.43 31.97
C GLN A 615 4.69 9.72 33.24
N ARG A 616 3.61 10.49 33.15
CA ARG A 616 2.87 10.97 34.32
C ARG A 616 1.66 10.13 34.68
N CYS A 617 1.11 9.37 33.71
CA CYS A 617 -0.08 8.56 33.94
C CYS A 617 0.19 7.07 33.81
N VAL A 618 0.78 6.63 32.66
CA VAL A 618 0.92 5.20 32.36
C VAL A 618 1.99 4.56 33.24
N LEU A 619 3.21 5.13 33.29
CA LEU A 619 4.31 4.52 34.05
C LEU A 619 4.03 4.45 35.57
N PRO A 620 3.47 5.50 36.22
CA PRO A 620 3.13 5.37 37.65
C PRO A 620 2.05 4.32 37.92
N ALA A 621 1.04 4.21 37.04
CA ALA A 621 0.00 3.18 37.20
C ALA A 621 0.61 1.79 37.05
N LEU A 622 1.47 1.58 36.05
CA LEU A 622 2.18 0.32 35.83
C LEU A 622 3.06 -0.01 37.02
N GLN A 623 3.78 0.99 37.58
CA GLN A 623 4.60 0.79 38.78
C GLN A 623 3.78 0.29 39.97
N ALA A 624 2.61 0.92 40.19
CA ALA A 624 1.72 0.55 41.27
C ALA A 624 1.19 -0.88 41.12
N ASP A 625 0.86 -1.28 39.90
CA ASP A 625 0.36 -2.62 39.62
C ASP A 625 1.46 -3.69 39.74
N LEU A 626 2.69 -3.38 39.32
CA LEU A 626 3.83 -4.27 39.53
C LEU A 626 4.10 -4.48 41.01
N GLN A 627 3.99 -3.42 41.83
CA GLN A 627 4.14 -3.52 43.29
C GLN A 627 3.05 -4.40 43.88
N LYS A 628 1.79 -4.22 43.48
CA LYS A 628 0.67 -5.09 43.92
C LYS A 628 0.88 -6.54 43.53
N ALA A 629 1.52 -6.77 42.35
CA ALA A 629 1.84 -8.13 41.88
C ALA A 629 3.06 -8.74 42.56
N GLY A 630 3.69 -8.03 43.52
CA GLY A 630 4.79 -8.54 44.31
C GLY A 630 6.19 -8.30 43.76
N VAL A 631 6.33 -7.40 42.78
CA VAL A 631 7.66 -7.02 42.27
C VAL A 631 8.31 -6.09 43.31
N ALA A 632 9.37 -6.55 43.96
CA ALA A 632 9.96 -5.87 45.10
C ALA A 632 10.50 -4.48 44.78
N ASP A 633 11.10 -4.31 43.61
CA ASP A 633 11.64 -2.99 43.19
C ASP A 633 11.15 -2.64 41.79
N ALA A 634 9.84 -2.37 41.70
CA ALA A 634 9.19 -1.97 40.44
C ALA A 634 9.79 -0.68 39.86
N SER A 635 10.22 0.24 40.73
CA SER A 635 10.82 1.50 40.28
C SER A 635 12.17 1.26 39.59
N ALA A 636 13.03 0.41 40.17
CA ALA A 636 14.33 0.08 39.53
C ALA A 636 14.12 -0.69 38.22
N LEU A 637 13.14 -1.59 38.18
CA LEU A 637 12.83 -2.32 36.94
C LEU A 637 12.41 -1.35 35.82
N LEU A 638 11.48 -0.44 36.11
CA LEU A 638 11.03 0.55 35.11
C LEU A 638 12.16 1.53 34.74
N GLY A 639 12.99 1.91 35.72
CA GLY A 639 14.16 2.76 35.48
C GLY A 639 15.18 2.05 34.56
N THR A 640 15.36 0.73 34.72
CA THR A 640 16.24 -0.06 33.85
C THR A 640 15.66 -0.16 32.44
N LEU A 641 14.33 -0.40 32.32
CA LEU A 641 13.69 -0.55 31.03
C LEU A 641 13.56 0.78 30.28
N PHE A 642 13.18 1.87 30.95
CA PHE A 642 12.80 3.12 30.30
C PHE A 642 13.69 4.30 30.65
N GLY A 643 14.63 4.13 31.57
CA GLY A 643 15.58 5.18 31.95
C GLY A 643 16.70 5.36 30.93
N ASP A 644 17.45 6.41 31.13
CA ASP A 644 18.51 6.84 30.18
C ASP A 644 19.83 6.09 30.35
N SER A 645 19.79 4.85 30.85
CA SER A 645 20.98 4.03 31.03
C SER A 645 21.34 3.27 29.74
N GLY A 646 21.91 3.99 28.76
CA GLY A 646 22.18 3.48 27.43
C GLY A 646 23.22 2.35 27.33
N ARG A 647 23.01 1.25 28.06
CA ARG A 647 24.09 0.27 28.22
C ARG A 647 23.96 -1.09 27.50
N MET A 648 22.84 -1.42 26.89
CA MET A 648 22.79 -2.71 26.15
C MET A 648 21.80 -2.66 24.99
N ASP A 649 22.26 -3.06 23.83
CA ASP A 649 21.47 -3.07 22.60
C ASP A 649 20.22 -3.97 22.71
N THR A 650 20.34 -5.10 23.42
CA THR A 650 19.22 -6.02 23.65
C THR A 650 18.10 -5.38 24.47
N GLN A 651 18.46 -4.58 25.46
CA GLN A 651 17.49 -3.84 26.27
C GLN A 651 16.85 -2.70 25.46
N ALA A 652 17.58 -2.10 24.53
CA ALA A 652 17.03 -1.06 23.65
C ALA A 652 15.90 -1.62 22.77
N ILE A 653 16.07 -2.83 22.25
CA ILE A 653 15.05 -3.49 21.43
C ILE A 653 13.79 -3.79 22.25
N LEU A 654 14.01 -4.38 23.46
CA LEU A 654 12.89 -4.67 24.38
C LEU A 654 12.15 -3.41 24.78
N ARG A 655 12.90 -2.32 25.06
CA ARG A 655 12.33 -1.00 25.37
C ARG A 655 11.46 -0.51 24.23
N GLN A 656 11.98 -0.59 23.00
CA GLN A 656 11.24 -0.15 21.81
C GLN A 656 9.95 -0.95 21.63
N GLN A 657 10.02 -2.28 21.77
CA GLN A 657 8.84 -3.15 21.66
C GLN A 657 7.81 -2.82 22.75
N THR A 658 8.25 -2.70 24.00
CA THR A 658 7.35 -2.35 25.11
C THR A 658 6.69 -0.98 24.87
N THR A 659 7.46 -0.03 24.39
CA THR A 659 6.93 1.31 24.07
C THR A 659 5.85 1.20 22.97
N LEU A 660 6.14 0.49 21.89
CA LEU A 660 5.23 0.40 20.74
C LEU A 660 4.00 -0.46 21.03
N GLN A 661 4.19 -1.57 21.77
CA GLN A 661 3.12 -2.56 21.95
C GLN A 661 2.28 -2.33 23.20
N LEU A 662 2.80 -1.55 24.15
CA LEU A 662 2.10 -1.31 25.42
C LEU A 662 1.93 0.18 25.74
N LEU A 663 3.04 0.95 25.83
CA LEU A 663 2.95 2.32 26.38
C LEU A 663 2.24 3.28 25.44
N MET A 664 2.55 3.24 24.13
CA MET A 664 1.90 4.14 23.15
C MET A 664 0.40 3.84 23.01
N PRO A 665 -0.03 2.57 22.87
CA PRO A 665 -1.47 2.30 22.83
C PRO A 665 -2.22 2.78 24.06
N LEU A 666 -1.63 2.59 25.25
CA LEU A 666 -2.25 3.09 26.50
C LEU A 666 -2.32 4.63 26.51
N GLY A 667 -1.24 5.30 26.11
CA GLY A 667 -1.21 6.76 26.02
C GLY A 667 -2.25 7.30 25.05
N HIS A 668 -2.37 6.70 23.88
CA HIS A 668 -3.39 7.09 22.89
C HIS A 668 -4.82 6.84 23.41
N ALA A 669 -5.02 5.73 24.11
CA ALA A 669 -6.35 5.44 24.70
C ALA A 669 -6.74 6.51 25.74
N ILE A 670 -5.75 7.00 26.51
CA ILE A 670 -6.00 8.09 27.47
C ILE A 670 -6.35 9.39 26.73
N LEU A 671 -5.60 9.71 25.66
CA LEU A 671 -5.91 10.90 24.84
C LEU A 671 -7.30 10.81 24.25
N GLN A 672 -7.66 9.67 23.69
CA GLN A 672 -8.98 9.45 23.11
C GLN A 672 -10.09 9.60 24.17
N ALA A 673 -9.87 9.02 25.35
CA ALA A 673 -10.85 9.14 26.45
C ALA A 673 -11.02 10.61 26.88
N TRP A 674 -9.95 11.39 26.85
CA TRP A 674 -10.04 12.83 27.14
C TRP A 674 -10.82 13.59 26.07
N GLU A 675 -10.58 13.28 24.81
CA GLU A 675 -11.33 13.90 23.69
C GLU A 675 -12.83 13.61 23.77
N GLU A 676 -13.18 12.39 24.16
CA GLU A 676 -14.57 11.94 24.25
C GLU A 676 -15.26 12.42 25.54
N SER A 677 -14.51 12.85 26.54
CA SER A 677 -15.08 13.28 27.82
C SER A 677 -15.61 14.71 27.74
N ASP A 678 -16.82 14.93 28.30
CA ASP A 678 -17.37 16.29 28.48
C ASP A 678 -16.54 17.00 29.58
N PRO A 679 -15.93 18.14 29.31
CA PRO A 679 -15.19 18.89 30.34
C PRO A 679 -16.03 19.28 31.56
N ALA A 680 -17.34 19.41 31.42
CA ALA A 680 -18.27 19.65 32.56
C ALA A 680 -18.46 18.45 33.46
N UNK A 681 -18.22 17.40 33.03
CA UNK A 681 -18.41 16.17 33.73
C UNK A 681 -17.21 15.66 34.39
N UNK A 682 -16.43 16.20 34.26
CA UNK A 682 -15.21 15.79 34.69
C UNK A 682 -15.03 15.75 36.14
N UNK A 683 -15.86 15.35 36.51
CA UNK A 683 -15.76 15.30 37.88
C UNK A 683 -14.97 14.12 38.27
N UNK A 684 -14.48 13.94 38.28
CA UNK A 684 -13.81 12.93 38.78
C UNK A 684 -13.84 11.71 37.96
N MET A 685 -13.11 11.64 37.13
CA MET A 685 -12.84 10.36 36.53
C MET A 685 -12.24 9.42 37.57
N LYS A 686 -13.05 8.63 38.15
CA LYS A 686 -12.56 7.45 38.86
C LYS A 686 -11.99 6.50 37.80
N TRP A 687 -10.70 6.26 37.85
CA TRP A 687 -10.05 5.23 37.08
C TRP A 687 -10.73 3.90 37.40
N GLN A 688 -11.66 3.49 36.57
CA GLN A 688 -12.02 2.09 36.52
C GLN A 688 -10.92 1.43 35.71
N ALA A 689 -10.19 0.55 36.33
CA ALA A 689 -9.25 -0.29 35.64
C ALA A 689 -9.92 -0.85 34.38
N CYS A 690 -9.31 -0.67 33.25
CA CYS A 690 -9.73 -1.37 32.03
C CYS A 690 -9.59 -2.85 32.29
N THR A 691 -10.65 -3.48 32.76
CA THR A 691 -10.73 -4.93 32.71
C THR A 691 -10.74 -5.32 31.24
N PRO A 692 -9.91 -6.26 30.81
CA PRO A 692 -9.94 -6.73 29.44
C PRO A 692 -11.23 -7.53 29.21
N ALA A 693 -12.31 -6.83 28.96
CA ALA A 693 -13.58 -7.42 28.57
C ALA A 693 -13.82 -7.18 27.10
N SER A 694 -12.91 -7.65 26.29
CA SER A 694 -13.07 -7.91 24.86
C SER A 694 -11.71 -8.39 24.35
N GLY A 695 -11.65 -9.65 23.99
CA GLY A 695 -10.48 -10.41 23.61
C GLY A 695 -9.54 -9.79 22.58
N ILE A 696 -8.91 -8.68 22.96
CA ILE A 696 -7.75 -8.16 22.24
C ILE A 696 -6.62 -8.09 23.26
N CYS A 697 -5.93 -9.21 23.44
CA CYS A 697 -4.59 -9.27 23.99
C CYS A 697 -3.64 -9.55 22.86
#